data_0ebe9b32f03be07dd73b94c77cb4f27a
#
_entry.id   0ebe9b32f03be07dd73b94c77cb4f27a
#
_cell.length_a   1.000
_cell.length_b   1.000
_cell.length_c   1.000
_cell.angle_alpha   90.00
_cell.angle_beta   90.00
_cell.angle_gamma   90.00
#
_symmetry.space_group_name_H-M   'P 1'
#
loop_
_entity.id
_entity.type
_entity.pdbx_description
1 polymer ?
#
loop_
_entity_poly.entity_id
_entity_poly.type
_entity_poly.pdbx_seq_one_letter_code
_entity_poly.pdbx_strand_id
1 'polypeptide(L)'
;MMQAMPTIIIYKHYQFFIMRLKAICSVWLFLLLTCCISNNTELNGDSQYQPYAPDGIPFEVSTMAWEADQRGNHRAVVQVSNANDKKAVEVTLPWRRPDLRPDSKRVLVVDGKTDSIVKNVLIKEFSSESAQIVFEPISMDGTYYVYYLPYRFRRGWDDARYGKPWNDYLPPVDEADSLWKAQVNQGNVMKASVCRFESRIRFDAFTPMGLIATEAEEDSLKNIYRQNPIVFPEDRAFPIRLTHNIPVRWAQNGPSDHFHGYALRNEYYTWQIGIWAAHDSVENVKIEFSDLQNGKHIISKSQMTCFNQEGTNWDGQRFESVVNVPKNKVQALWCGVQIPEDVAEGVYKGQIKIHSRKNEVQIIPIQISINAKVLKDKGDGDLWRHARLRWLNSTIGNDSLPVKPFKAMTVKDDEIIATDKTIKLSDNGFPSSIQINGKEILAKPMNLVLSTQNGEVTFNESKLKITQNAAGLITAHAVSENKGFTLESTASIEYDGYIHYKLKLKAPQKTQLNDVRLENTHTAYASKYFMGIGFDGGLRPAKHTWNWEGPWDSYWLGNSKAGLHFEFRGGEYHGPLLNDYRPLPPAAWANGGKGKVVCQGQLNSEAQVIASTGSTTLSPEGNDYEFDLLITPAKPVDTHKHFSERYYHAPHTGFDEAAKEGANIINIHHAQKLNPVINYPFIVQDSLKAFIAHEHQFDRKVKLYYTIRELTNYTTEIFALKSLNHEILASGVGYGIPWLCEHLIDDYKPAWYTELPNETSDAALVLSGFSRWINYYLEGLRWMFENYKLDGIYMDDVSFDRPVMKRMRKIIEKYRPGALIDLHSNTAYSIGPANQYTGFFPYIDRLWFGEHFFYNKMKPDEWFVTFSGIPFGMMSEMLQDGGNRFLGMVYGATARHSYGPYSPAPVWNLWKSFGIEDAQMIGYWEEDCPVQTSDKDVKATVYLKKDKVLVALGNFGNIEKTVKLNFNWEKLGLQQDKVMIKAPVVKDFQNETIFQPGQSIPVKAKEGWLLIIEPKK
;
A
#
# COMPACT_ATOMS: atom_id res chain seq x y z
N MET A 1 9.11 10.60 -33.41
CA MET A 1 7.91 10.59 -34.29
C MET A 1 7.07 9.40 -33.88
N MET A 2 6.17 9.59 -32.95
CA MET A 2 5.19 8.56 -32.56
C MET A 2 3.81 9.15 -32.74
N GLN A 3 3.06 8.51 -33.59
CA GLN A 3 1.66 8.84 -33.85
C GLN A 3 0.81 8.36 -32.68
N ALA A 4 0.04 9.27 -32.10
CA ALA A 4 -1.04 8.98 -31.19
C ALA A 4 -2.22 8.42 -31.96
N MET A 5 -2.81 7.33 -31.50
CA MET A 5 -4.12 6.85 -31.95
C MET A 5 -5.12 6.93 -30.79
N PRO A 6 -6.38 7.24 -31.05
CA PRO A 6 -7.29 7.82 -30.09
C PRO A 6 -8.14 6.78 -29.35
N THR A 7 -8.12 6.83 -28.04
CA THR A 7 -9.02 6.08 -27.12
C THR A 7 -10.25 6.92 -26.73
N ILE A 8 -10.98 7.47 -27.71
CA ILE A 8 -12.12 8.40 -27.45
C ILE A 8 -13.44 7.92 -28.09
N ILE A 9 -13.71 6.65 -28.21
CA ILE A 9 -15.01 6.23 -28.80
C ILE A 9 -15.91 5.42 -27.85
N ILE A 10 -15.44 4.89 -26.76
CA ILE A 10 -16.28 4.01 -25.92
C ILE A 10 -17.06 4.76 -24.82
N TYR A 11 -16.65 5.97 -24.43
CA TYR A 11 -17.34 6.71 -23.35
C TYR A 11 -18.58 7.51 -23.78
N LYS A 12 -18.76 7.77 -25.06
CA LYS A 12 -19.92 8.57 -25.57
C LYS A 12 -21.22 7.77 -25.77
N HIS A 13 -21.19 6.45 -25.81
CA HIS A 13 -22.43 5.65 -25.97
C HIS A 13 -23.11 5.30 -24.64
N TYR A 14 -22.43 5.39 -23.50
CA TYR A 14 -23.03 5.10 -22.18
C TYR A 14 -23.86 6.26 -21.63
N GLN A 15 -23.56 7.50 -21.97
CA GLN A 15 -24.33 8.67 -21.50
C GLN A 15 -25.63 8.91 -22.30
N PHE A 16 -25.71 8.46 -23.54
CA PHE A 16 -26.93 8.65 -24.35
C PHE A 16 -28.05 7.65 -24.01
N PHE A 17 -27.74 6.53 -23.40
CA PHE A 17 -28.76 5.53 -23.01
C PHE A 17 -29.42 5.87 -21.65
N ILE A 18 -28.76 6.60 -20.79
CA ILE A 18 -29.30 7.01 -19.49
C ILE A 18 -30.27 8.19 -19.58
N MET A 19 -30.20 9.02 -20.60
CA MET A 19 -31.09 10.18 -20.74
C MET A 19 -32.46 9.86 -21.36
N ARG A 20 -32.68 8.70 -21.93
CA ARG A 20 -34.00 8.30 -22.51
C ARG A 20 -34.87 7.42 -21.59
N LEU A 21 -34.32 6.88 -20.50
CA LEU A 21 -35.12 6.11 -19.50
C LEU A 21 -35.67 6.96 -18.34
N LYS A 22 -35.30 8.22 -18.23
CA LYS A 22 -35.77 9.13 -17.17
C LYS A 22 -37.12 9.81 -17.43
N ALA A 23 -37.76 9.59 -18.57
CA ALA A 23 -38.99 10.30 -18.98
C ALA A 23 -40.30 9.50 -18.85
N ILE A 24 -40.30 8.23 -18.47
CA ILE A 24 -41.52 7.40 -18.45
C ILE A 24 -41.87 6.78 -17.08
N CYS A 25 -41.05 6.89 -16.06
CA CYS A 25 -41.35 6.30 -14.71
C CYS A 25 -41.65 7.32 -13.61
N SER A 26 -42.05 8.54 -13.92
CA SER A 26 -42.17 9.63 -12.90
C SER A 26 -43.58 9.83 -12.32
N VAL A 27 -44.50 8.91 -12.38
CA VAL A 27 -45.86 9.14 -11.82
C VAL A 27 -46.37 8.05 -10.86
N TRP A 28 -45.73 6.89 -10.69
CA TRP A 28 -46.27 5.80 -9.86
C TRP A 28 -45.38 5.30 -8.73
N LEU A 29 -44.40 6.08 -8.28
CA LEU A 29 -43.52 5.68 -7.15
C LEU A 29 -43.45 6.74 -6.01
N PHE A 30 -44.43 7.60 -5.88
CA PHE A 30 -44.46 8.65 -4.83
C PHE A 30 -45.24 8.29 -3.55
N LEU A 31 -45.76 7.05 -3.40
CA LEU A 31 -46.61 6.68 -2.25
C LEU A 31 -46.18 5.41 -1.49
N LEU A 32 -44.98 4.88 -1.68
CA LEU A 32 -44.51 3.70 -0.89
C LEU A 32 -43.04 3.77 -0.42
N LEU A 33 -42.44 4.95 -0.31
CA LEU A 33 -41.05 5.14 0.13
C LEU A 33 -40.89 6.16 1.28
N THR A 34 -41.94 6.29 2.14
CA THR A 34 -41.85 7.11 3.37
C THR A 34 -41.56 6.30 4.64
N CYS A 35 -40.97 5.11 4.53
CA CYS A 35 -40.69 4.30 5.73
C CYS A 35 -39.31 3.60 5.72
N CYS A 36 -38.27 4.14 5.05
CA CYS A 36 -36.88 3.67 5.22
C CYS A 36 -35.84 4.70 4.82
N ILE A 37 -36.00 5.95 5.26
CA ILE A 37 -34.92 6.94 5.21
C ILE A 37 -34.77 7.55 6.59
N SER A 38 -34.13 6.81 7.45
CA SER A 38 -33.45 7.37 8.62
C SER A 38 -32.32 6.41 8.98
N ASN A 39 -31.16 6.64 8.43
CA ASN A 39 -29.87 6.41 9.04
C ASN A 39 -28.81 6.87 8.04
N ASN A 40 -28.64 8.19 7.93
CA ASN A 40 -27.33 8.75 7.61
C ASN A 40 -26.42 8.37 8.78
N THR A 41 -25.65 7.29 8.62
CA THR A 41 -24.48 7.06 9.47
C THR A 41 -23.52 8.22 9.21
N GLU A 42 -23.56 9.20 10.09
CA GLU A 42 -22.60 10.30 10.11
C GLU A 42 -21.20 9.71 10.25
N LEU A 43 -20.34 10.04 9.31
CA LEU A 43 -18.95 9.60 9.21
C LEU A 43 -18.04 10.14 10.34
N ASN A 44 -18.63 10.79 11.35
CA ASN A 44 -17.91 11.22 12.56
C ASN A 44 -18.87 11.15 13.75
N GLY A 45 -18.43 10.52 14.85
CA GLY A 45 -19.16 10.45 16.09
C GLY A 45 -19.62 11.83 16.57
N ASP A 46 -20.84 11.91 17.05
CA ASP A 46 -21.44 13.10 17.65
C ASP A 46 -20.64 13.64 18.85
N SER A 47 -19.60 14.41 18.57
CA SER A 47 -19.24 15.51 19.44
C SER A 47 -20.18 16.66 19.06
N GLN A 48 -20.99 17.14 19.98
CA GLN A 48 -21.92 18.25 19.80
C GLN A 48 -21.20 19.40 19.10
N TYR A 49 -21.44 19.57 17.78
CA TYR A 49 -20.93 20.70 17.03
C TYR A 49 -21.70 21.95 17.51
N GLN A 50 -21.10 22.68 18.43
CA GLN A 50 -21.54 24.04 18.71
C GLN A 50 -20.83 24.97 17.76
N PRO A 51 -21.52 25.90 17.10
CA PRO A 51 -20.90 26.93 16.29
C PRO A 51 -19.84 27.66 17.11
N TYR A 52 -18.61 27.68 16.60
CA TYR A 52 -17.52 28.41 17.23
C TYR A 52 -17.53 29.85 16.72
N ALA A 53 -17.49 30.81 17.59
CA ALA A 53 -17.64 32.24 17.24
C ALA A 53 -16.47 33.09 17.79
N PRO A 54 -15.25 32.94 17.25
CA PRO A 54 -14.17 33.87 17.55
C PRO A 54 -14.57 35.27 17.05
N ASP A 55 -14.17 36.30 17.73
CA ASP A 55 -14.55 37.69 17.43
C ASP A 55 -16.10 37.96 17.44
N GLY A 56 -16.86 37.05 18.04
CA GLY A 56 -18.33 37.09 18.06
C GLY A 56 -19.00 36.72 16.73
N ILE A 57 -18.22 36.24 15.73
CA ILE A 57 -18.70 35.83 14.41
C ILE A 57 -18.66 34.29 14.30
N PRO A 58 -19.81 33.62 14.08
CA PRO A 58 -19.85 32.19 14.04
C PRO A 58 -19.19 31.63 12.78
N PHE A 59 -18.46 30.53 12.96
CA PHE A 59 -17.99 29.64 11.90
C PHE A 59 -18.89 28.39 11.90
N GLU A 60 -19.60 28.17 10.81
CA GLU A 60 -20.63 27.14 10.74
C GLU A 60 -20.65 26.42 9.38
N VAL A 61 -21.35 25.30 9.31
CA VAL A 61 -21.61 24.59 8.05
C VAL A 61 -22.83 25.22 7.39
N SER A 62 -22.72 25.55 6.11
CA SER A 62 -23.83 26.16 5.38
C SER A 62 -25.03 25.21 5.27
N THR A 63 -26.22 25.77 5.39
CA THR A 63 -27.48 25.10 5.08
C THR A 63 -27.83 25.14 3.59
N MET A 64 -27.08 25.92 2.79
CA MET A 64 -27.29 26.11 1.36
C MET A 64 -26.07 25.61 0.59
N ALA A 65 -26.25 24.62 -0.29
CA ALA A 65 -25.22 24.15 -1.18
C ALA A 65 -24.84 25.20 -2.24
N TRP A 66 -23.57 25.22 -2.64
CA TRP A 66 -23.09 25.96 -3.81
C TRP A 66 -22.07 25.14 -4.59
N GLU A 67 -21.89 25.48 -5.87
CA GLU A 67 -20.88 24.84 -6.71
C GLU A 67 -19.48 25.28 -6.24
N ALA A 68 -18.63 24.32 -5.91
CA ALA A 68 -17.29 24.60 -5.40
C ALA A 68 -16.31 25.08 -6.49
N ASP A 69 -16.48 24.63 -7.74
CA ASP A 69 -15.63 25.10 -8.83
C ASP A 69 -15.76 26.62 -8.99
N GLN A 70 -14.64 27.30 -9.02
CA GLN A 70 -14.45 28.75 -9.07
C GLN A 70 -14.94 29.55 -7.84
N ARG A 71 -15.61 28.93 -6.87
CA ARG A 71 -16.05 29.56 -5.62
C ARG A 71 -15.31 29.06 -4.38
N GLY A 72 -14.87 27.82 -4.39
CA GLY A 72 -14.19 27.17 -3.27
C GLY A 72 -15.14 26.63 -2.20
N ASN A 73 -14.56 26.18 -1.08
CA ASN A 73 -15.30 25.52 -0.01
C ASN A 73 -15.68 26.45 1.15
N HIS A 74 -15.28 27.72 1.12
CA HIS A 74 -15.44 28.65 2.25
C HIS A 74 -15.89 30.03 1.78
N ARG A 75 -16.81 30.65 2.56
CA ARG A 75 -17.27 31.99 2.31
C ARG A 75 -17.60 32.75 3.61
N ALA A 76 -17.48 34.08 3.57
CA ALA A 76 -18.06 34.96 4.56
C ALA A 76 -19.44 35.46 4.07
N VAL A 77 -20.41 35.54 4.97
CA VAL A 77 -21.74 36.07 4.71
C VAL A 77 -21.80 37.48 5.25
N VAL A 78 -22.01 38.48 4.36
CA VAL A 78 -22.01 39.90 4.66
C VAL A 78 -23.42 40.43 4.44
N GLN A 79 -23.95 41.15 5.42
CA GLN A 79 -25.26 41.86 5.28
C GLN A 79 -25.03 43.30 4.95
N VAL A 80 -25.62 43.73 3.86
CA VAL A 80 -25.66 45.13 3.43
C VAL A 80 -27.09 45.64 3.60
N SER A 81 -27.27 46.84 4.19
CA SER A 81 -28.58 47.46 4.39
C SER A 81 -28.50 48.94 4.12
N ASN A 82 -29.47 49.50 3.39
CA ASN A 82 -29.59 50.92 3.09
C ASN A 82 -28.39 51.55 2.35
N ALA A 83 -27.87 50.84 1.33
CA ALA A 83 -26.76 51.36 0.53
C ALA A 83 -27.18 52.39 -0.57
N ASN A 84 -28.41 52.86 -0.58
CA ASN A 84 -29.04 53.61 -1.68
C ASN A 84 -28.21 54.80 -2.24
N ASP A 85 -27.51 55.56 -1.37
CA ASP A 85 -26.69 56.68 -1.81
C ASP A 85 -25.19 56.40 -1.77
N LYS A 86 -24.79 55.16 -1.54
CA LYS A 86 -23.39 54.77 -1.37
C LYS A 86 -22.85 54.08 -2.61
N LYS A 87 -21.65 54.45 -3.03
CA LYS A 87 -20.95 53.89 -4.18
C LYS A 87 -20.08 52.68 -3.81
N ALA A 88 -19.87 52.46 -2.53
CA ALA A 88 -19.03 51.42 -2.03
C ALA A 88 -19.45 50.94 -0.64
N VAL A 89 -19.23 49.66 -0.41
CA VAL A 89 -19.40 48.94 0.88
C VAL A 89 -18.05 48.44 1.33
N GLU A 90 -17.65 48.79 2.56
CA GLU A 90 -16.42 48.32 3.22
C GLU A 90 -16.77 47.29 4.28
N VAL A 91 -16.04 46.18 4.30
CA VAL A 91 -16.20 45.15 5.31
C VAL A 91 -14.83 44.60 5.74
N THR A 92 -14.68 44.37 7.05
CA THR A 92 -13.52 43.65 7.59
C THR A 92 -13.91 42.19 7.81
N LEU A 93 -13.08 41.26 7.30
CA LEU A 93 -13.26 39.83 7.33
C LEU A 93 -12.21 39.20 8.26
N PRO A 94 -12.47 38.95 9.55
CA PRO A 94 -11.53 38.27 10.45
C PRO A 94 -11.57 36.77 10.21
N TRP A 95 -11.02 36.30 9.09
CA TRP A 95 -11.13 34.93 8.60
C TRP A 95 -10.15 33.93 9.20
N ARG A 96 -9.09 34.38 9.88
CA ARG A 96 -8.16 33.54 10.65
C ARG A 96 -7.66 32.31 9.87
N ARG A 97 -7.13 32.53 8.65
CA ARG A 97 -6.77 31.51 7.68
C ARG A 97 -5.44 30.85 8.01
N PRO A 98 -5.36 29.51 8.09
CA PRO A 98 -4.10 28.80 8.33
C PRO A 98 -3.21 28.67 7.08
N ASP A 99 -3.71 28.95 5.88
CA ASP A 99 -2.97 28.78 4.64
C ASP A 99 -1.79 29.75 4.50
N LEU A 100 -0.63 29.27 4.02
CA LEU A 100 0.64 29.99 4.04
C LEU A 100 0.74 31.17 3.07
N ARG A 101 -0.10 31.20 2.04
CA ARG A 101 -0.05 32.23 0.97
C ARG A 101 -1.44 32.82 0.69
N PRO A 102 -2.07 33.48 1.66
CA PRO A 102 -3.39 34.03 1.46
C PRO A 102 -3.39 35.12 0.37
N ASP A 103 -2.33 35.94 0.29
CA ASP A 103 -2.10 36.98 -0.70
C ASP A 103 -2.06 36.50 -2.15
N SER A 104 -1.75 35.24 -2.38
CA SER A 104 -1.72 34.64 -3.71
C SER A 104 -3.09 34.14 -4.21
N LYS A 105 -4.15 34.30 -3.42
CA LYS A 105 -5.49 33.74 -3.69
C LYS A 105 -6.51 34.86 -3.83
N ARG A 106 -7.39 34.73 -4.82
CA ARG A 106 -8.44 35.68 -5.12
C ARG A 106 -9.46 35.76 -3.99
N VAL A 107 -10.02 36.96 -3.77
CA VAL A 107 -11.27 37.16 -3.04
C VAL A 107 -12.37 37.42 -4.07
N LEU A 108 -13.45 36.66 -4.02
CA LEU A 108 -14.56 36.74 -4.95
C LEU A 108 -15.82 37.19 -4.20
N VAL A 109 -16.38 38.35 -4.58
CA VAL A 109 -17.62 38.89 -4.00
C VAL A 109 -18.79 38.58 -4.93
N VAL A 110 -19.86 38.01 -4.37
CA VAL A 110 -21.08 37.64 -5.12
C VAL A 110 -22.30 38.23 -4.45
N ASP A 111 -23.15 38.87 -5.22
CA ASP A 111 -24.46 39.36 -4.76
C ASP A 111 -25.40 38.18 -4.54
N GLY A 112 -25.86 37.94 -3.31
CA GLY A 112 -26.68 36.78 -2.95
C GLY A 112 -28.09 36.80 -3.53
N LYS A 113 -28.59 37.96 -4.03
CA LYS A 113 -29.92 38.08 -4.61
C LYS A 113 -29.92 37.75 -6.11
N THR A 114 -28.86 38.13 -6.82
CA THR A 114 -28.74 37.98 -8.28
C THR A 114 -27.78 36.90 -8.72
N ASP A 115 -27.00 36.33 -7.80
CA ASP A 115 -25.86 35.43 -8.01
C ASP A 115 -24.76 36.03 -8.94
N SER A 116 -24.73 37.36 -9.06
CA SER A 116 -23.79 38.07 -9.94
C SER A 116 -22.47 38.36 -9.22
N ILE A 117 -21.37 38.17 -9.95
CA ILE A 117 -20.02 38.50 -9.43
C ILE A 117 -19.86 40.03 -9.47
N VAL A 118 -19.41 40.60 -8.35
CA VAL A 118 -19.05 42.00 -8.24
C VAL A 118 -17.66 42.19 -8.87
N LYS A 119 -17.59 43.08 -9.89
CA LYS A 119 -16.32 43.35 -10.58
C LYS A 119 -15.48 44.41 -9.84
N ASN A 120 -16.11 45.42 -9.30
CA ASN A 120 -15.45 46.48 -8.56
C ASN A 120 -15.19 46.06 -7.11
N VAL A 121 -14.04 45.44 -6.86
CA VAL A 121 -13.55 45.03 -5.54
C VAL A 121 -12.16 45.57 -5.34
N LEU A 122 -11.92 46.23 -4.21
CA LEU A 122 -10.64 46.76 -3.77
C LEU A 122 -10.27 46.13 -2.42
N ILE A 123 -9.09 45.57 -2.32
CA ILE A 123 -8.53 45.02 -1.09
C ILE A 123 -7.62 46.12 -0.49
N LYS A 124 -7.94 46.59 0.71
CA LYS A 124 -7.16 47.61 1.42
C LYS A 124 -6.09 47.02 2.32
N GLU A 125 -6.49 46.03 3.10
CA GLU A 125 -5.61 45.28 3.99
C GLU A 125 -5.82 43.79 3.76
N PHE A 126 -4.73 43.03 3.84
CA PHE A 126 -4.79 41.60 3.55
C PHE A 126 -3.72 40.84 4.34
N SER A 127 -4.15 39.95 5.21
CA SER A 127 -3.27 39.06 5.98
C SER A 127 -3.91 37.70 6.17
N SER A 128 -3.19 36.78 6.80
CA SER A 128 -3.75 35.49 7.24
C SER A 128 -4.83 35.67 8.31
N GLU A 129 -4.77 36.74 9.10
CA GLU A 129 -5.73 37.03 10.18
C GLU A 129 -7.03 37.60 9.66
N SER A 130 -6.91 38.57 8.77
CA SER A 130 -8.06 39.34 8.28
C SER A 130 -7.82 39.99 6.93
N ALA A 131 -8.91 40.42 6.29
CA ALA A 131 -8.85 41.35 5.17
C ALA A 131 -9.85 42.50 5.34
N GLN A 132 -9.49 43.70 4.87
CA GLN A 132 -10.41 44.79 4.66
C GLN A 132 -10.67 44.94 3.17
N ILE A 133 -11.90 44.70 2.75
CA ILE A 133 -12.31 44.79 1.35
C ILE A 133 -13.35 45.89 1.16
N VAL A 134 -13.32 46.54 -0.01
CA VAL A 134 -14.33 47.48 -0.45
C VAL A 134 -14.88 46.97 -1.76
N PHE A 135 -16.21 46.97 -1.92
CA PHE A 135 -16.84 46.52 -3.16
C PHE A 135 -18.03 47.43 -3.53
N GLU A 136 -18.34 47.52 -4.82
CA GLU A 136 -19.50 48.17 -5.34
C GLU A 136 -20.75 47.31 -5.18
N PRO A 137 -21.78 47.73 -4.42
CA PRO A 137 -22.97 46.91 -4.25
C PRO A 137 -23.81 46.85 -5.52
N ILE A 138 -24.21 45.65 -5.96
CA ILE A 138 -25.17 45.42 -7.06
C ILE A 138 -26.60 45.62 -6.51
N SER A 139 -26.94 44.91 -5.44
CA SER A 139 -28.17 45.08 -4.68
C SER A 139 -27.92 46.03 -3.51
N MET A 140 -28.71 47.08 -3.35
CA MET A 140 -28.53 48.09 -2.29
C MET A 140 -28.90 47.58 -0.91
N ASP A 141 -29.71 46.55 -0.84
CA ASP A 141 -30.03 45.78 0.36
C ASP A 141 -29.96 44.31 0.06
N GLY A 142 -29.30 43.51 0.92
CA GLY A 142 -29.21 42.07 0.77
C GLY A 142 -27.95 41.46 1.33
N THR A 143 -27.86 40.17 1.08
CA THR A 143 -26.73 39.37 1.49
C THR A 143 -25.69 39.29 0.37
N TYR A 144 -24.43 39.44 0.73
CA TYR A 144 -23.28 39.25 -0.13
C TYR A 144 -22.46 38.04 0.36
N TYR A 145 -21.99 37.25 -0.55
CA TYR A 145 -21.09 36.13 -0.26
C TYR A 145 -19.68 36.47 -0.68
N VAL A 146 -18.74 36.40 0.25
CA VAL A 146 -17.33 36.63 -0.02
C VAL A 146 -16.57 35.31 0.06
N TYR A 147 -16.25 34.76 -1.09
CA TYR A 147 -15.46 33.52 -1.20
C TYR A 147 -13.98 33.91 -1.18
N TYR A 148 -13.22 33.30 -0.25
CA TYR A 148 -11.84 33.70 0.00
C TYR A 148 -10.78 32.58 -0.28
N LEU A 149 -11.21 31.42 -0.73
CA LEU A 149 -10.40 30.32 -1.20
C LEU A 149 -10.93 29.74 -2.53
N PRO A 150 -11.30 30.60 -3.52
CA PRO A 150 -11.84 30.14 -4.77
C PRO A 150 -10.77 29.39 -5.58
N TYR A 151 -11.13 28.27 -6.15
CA TYR A 151 -10.24 27.46 -6.96
C TYR A 151 -10.94 26.98 -8.25
N ARG A 152 -10.15 26.61 -9.24
CA ARG A 152 -10.61 25.90 -10.43
C ARG A 152 -10.37 24.41 -10.27
N PHE A 153 -11.41 23.61 -10.39
CA PHE A 153 -11.32 22.17 -10.34
C PHE A 153 -10.68 21.65 -11.63
N ARG A 154 -9.56 20.93 -11.49
CA ARG A 154 -8.94 20.21 -12.61
C ARG A 154 -9.31 18.74 -12.53
N ARG A 155 -10.02 18.25 -13.54
CA ARG A 155 -10.34 16.82 -13.69
C ARG A 155 -9.24 16.15 -14.52
N GLY A 156 -8.53 15.21 -13.95
CA GLY A 156 -7.57 14.41 -14.68
C GLY A 156 -6.63 13.63 -13.77
N TRP A 157 -6.67 12.32 -13.93
CA TRP A 157 -5.80 11.39 -13.20
C TRP A 157 -4.31 11.58 -13.53
N ASP A 158 -4.01 12.00 -14.76
CA ASP A 158 -2.65 12.13 -15.27
C ASP A 158 -1.90 13.36 -14.72
N ASP A 159 -2.59 14.42 -14.32
CA ASP A 159 -1.95 15.65 -13.86
C ASP A 159 -1.27 15.48 -12.49
N ALA A 160 -1.81 14.65 -11.62
CA ALA A 160 -1.22 14.36 -10.31
C ALA A 160 0.07 13.54 -10.39
N ARG A 161 0.15 12.56 -11.29
CA ARG A 161 1.34 11.72 -11.51
C ARG A 161 2.55 12.53 -11.99
N TYR A 162 2.34 13.66 -12.66
CA TYR A 162 3.41 14.47 -13.24
C TYR A 162 3.79 15.72 -12.42
N GLY A 163 3.35 15.77 -11.15
CA GLY A 163 3.74 16.83 -10.23
C GLY A 163 3.05 18.17 -10.45
N LYS A 164 1.96 18.21 -11.23
CA LYS A 164 1.15 19.40 -11.39
C LYS A 164 0.11 19.48 -10.27
N PRO A 165 -0.21 20.68 -9.76
CA PRO A 165 -1.28 20.84 -8.76
C PRO A 165 -2.62 20.36 -9.34
N TRP A 166 -3.38 19.61 -8.55
CA TRP A 166 -4.70 19.09 -8.96
C TRP A 166 -5.76 20.16 -9.04
N ASN A 167 -5.60 21.22 -8.22
CA ASN A 167 -6.42 22.41 -8.26
C ASN A 167 -5.55 23.65 -8.29
N ASP A 168 -6.01 24.66 -8.98
CA ASP A 168 -5.42 25.97 -8.93
C ASP A 168 -6.32 26.88 -8.12
N TYR A 169 -5.84 27.44 -7.03
CA TYR A 169 -6.46 28.59 -6.44
C TYR A 169 -6.45 29.73 -7.45
N LEU A 170 -7.59 30.42 -7.58
CA LEU A 170 -7.67 31.57 -8.49
C LEU A 170 -6.73 32.67 -8.01
N PRO A 171 -5.87 33.21 -8.90
CA PRO A 171 -4.97 34.29 -8.53
C PRO A 171 -5.74 35.60 -8.33
N PRO A 172 -5.21 36.54 -7.52
CA PRO A 172 -5.75 37.88 -7.42
C PRO A 172 -5.88 38.54 -8.80
N VAL A 173 -6.95 39.32 -8.97
CA VAL A 173 -7.17 40.13 -10.17
C VAL A 173 -7.63 41.54 -9.75
N ASP A 174 -7.20 42.57 -10.47
CA ASP A 174 -7.65 43.91 -10.32
C ASP A 174 -8.51 44.29 -11.56
N GLU A 175 -9.79 44.04 -11.44
CA GLU A 175 -10.79 44.34 -12.48
C GLU A 175 -11.59 45.63 -12.16
N ALA A 176 -11.27 46.30 -11.05
CA ALA A 176 -12.03 47.44 -10.59
C ALA A 176 -11.78 48.68 -11.44
N ASP A 177 -12.89 49.35 -11.82
CA ASP A 177 -12.88 50.56 -12.62
C ASP A 177 -12.12 51.70 -11.92
N SER A 178 -11.31 52.43 -12.66
CA SER A 178 -10.48 53.51 -12.11
C SER A 178 -11.30 54.73 -11.62
N LEU A 179 -12.43 55.02 -12.25
CA LEU A 179 -13.32 56.11 -11.82
C LEU A 179 -14.02 55.70 -10.52
N TRP A 180 -14.44 54.44 -10.40
CA TRP A 180 -15.01 53.96 -9.16
C TRP A 180 -13.97 54.00 -8.02
N LYS A 181 -12.72 53.57 -8.26
CA LYS A 181 -11.62 53.70 -7.27
C LYS A 181 -11.41 55.12 -6.81
N ALA A 182 -11.49 56.11 -7.71
CA ALA A 182 -11.38 57.50 -7.36
C ALA A 182 -12.53 57.98 -6.46
N GLN A 183 -13.75 57.47 -6.69
CA GLN A 183 -14.92 57.79 -5.84
C GLN A 183 -14.80 57.18 -4.43
N VAL A 184 -14.28 55.93 -4.33
CA VAL A 184 -14.00 55.31 -3.03
C VAL A 184 -13.03 56.14 -2.20
N ASN A 185 -11.99 56.69 -2.82
CA ASN A 185 -11.01 57.55 -2.15
C ASN A 185 -11.59 58.90 -1.67
N GLN A 186 -12.74 59.33 -2.20
CA GLN A 186 -13.47 60.53 -1.74
C GLN A 186 -14.34 60.30 -0.49
N GLY A 187 -14.38 59.04 0.04
CA GLY A 187 -14.99 58.74 1.34
C GLY A 187 -16.50 58.44 1.32
N ASN A 188 -17.12 58.23 0.17
CA ASN A 188 -18.52 57.81 0.08
C ASN A 188 -18.68 56.26 0.24
N VAL A 189 -18.25 55.74 1.39
CA VAL A 189 -18.18 54.29 1.71
C VAL A 189 -19.06 54.00 2.90
N MET A 190 -19.87 52.95 2.80
CA MET A 190 -20.67 52.43 3.88
C MET A 190 -19.92 51.25 4.55
N LYS A 191 -20.02 51.15 5.87
CA LYS A 191 -19.50 49.99 6.60
C LYS A 191 -20.56 48.87 6.70
N ALA A 192 -20.18 47.67 6.38
CA ALA A 192 -20.95 46.45 6.59
C ALA A 192 -20.23 45.51 7.56
N SER A 193 -20.94 44.54 8.09
CA SER A 193 -20.40 43.56 9.00
C SER A 193 -20.58 42.12 8.44
N VAL A 194 -19.65 41.23 8.82
CA VAL A 194 -19.77 39.78 8.58
C VAL A 194 -20.77 39.24 9.59
N CYS A 195 -21.75 38.49 9.09
CA CYS A 195 -22.72 37.78 9.95
C CYS A 195 -22.18 36.45 10.43
N ARG A 196 -21.50 35.74 9.55
CA ARG A 196 -20.90 34.42 9.80
C ARG A 196 -19.92 34.01 8.70
N PHE A 197 -19.07 33.03 9.01
CA PHE A 197 -18.27 32.29 8.05
C PHE A 197 -18.91 30.93 7.83
N GLU A 198 -18.98 30.49 6.58
CA GLU A 198 -19.58 29.24 6.19
C GLU A 198 -18.58 28.32 5.48
N SER A 199 -18.53 27.05 5.87
CA SER A 199 -17.98 25.98 5.04
C SER A 199 -19.10 25.33 4.21
N ARG A 200 -18.78 24.87 2.99
CA ARG A 200 -19.73 24.24 2.07
C ARG A 200 -20.37 22.97 2.64
N ILE A 201 -19.53 22.13 3.24
CA ILE A 201 -19.93 20.89 3.90
C ILE A 201 -19.15 20.70 5.21
N ARG A 202 -19.61 19.77 6.05
CA ARG A 202 -18.99 19.49 7.35
C ARG A 202 -17.53 19.01 7.23
N PHE A 203 -17.20 18.29 6.18
CA PHE A 203 -15.84 17.77 5.96
C PHE A 203 -14.82 18.89 5.73
N ASP A 204 -15.24 20.00 5.13
CA ASP A 204 -14.40 21.19 4.87
C ASP A 204 -14.36 22.16 6.07
N ALA A 205 -15.15 21.94 7.13
CA ALA A 205 -15.32 22.92 8.20
C ALA A 205 -14.04 23.13 9.01
N PHE A 206 -13.67 24.40 9.20
CA PHE A 206 -12.65 24.78 10.16
C PHE A 206 -13.15 24.57 11.59
N THR A 207 -12.27 24.05 12.43
CA THR A 207 -12.51 23.82 13.86
C THR A 207 -11.76 24.87 14.67
N PRO A 208 -12.03 25.03 15.98
CA PRO A 208 -11.23 25.90 16.86
C PRO A 208 -9.73 25.59 16.87
N MET A 209 -9.34 24.38 16.45
CA MET A 209 -7.96 23.96 16.30
C MET A 209 -7.41 24.18 14.89
N GLY A 210 -8.24 24.61 13.94
CA GLY A 210 -7.87 24.86 12.55
C GLY A 210 -7.88 26.36 12.17
N LEU A 211 -8.35 27.25 13.05
CA LEU A 211 -8.29 28.70 12.88
C LEU A 211 -7.09 29.26 13.64
N ILE A 212 -6.36 30.21 13.07
CA ILE A 212 -5.16 30.79 13.69
C ILE A 212 -5.50 31.83 14.74
N ALA A 213 -4.67 31.96 15.77
CA ALA A 213 -4.61 33.15 16.60
C ALA A 213 -4.08 34.35 15.82
N THR A 214 -4.43 35.58 16.23
CA THR A 214 -3.80 36.79 15.71
C THR A 214 -2.43 37.02 16.34
N GLU A 215 -1.57 37.80 15.68
CA GLU A 215 -0.26 38.19 16.22
C GLU A 215 -0.42 38.89 17.59
N ALA A 216 -1.45 39.75 17.73
CA ALA A 216 -1.76 40.42 18.97
C ALA A 216 -2.14 39.43 20.10
N GLU A 217 -2.89 38.39 19.80
CA GLU A 217 -3.23 37.31 20.76
C GLU A 217 -1.99 36.47 21.11
N GLU A 218 -1.16 36.16 20.14
CA GLU A 218 0.11 35.47 20.38
C GLU A 218 1.06 36.29 21.27
N ASP A 219 1.22 37.57 21.00
CA ASP A 219 2.06 38.48 21.79
C ASP A 219 1.50 38.68 23.19
N SER A 220 0.19 38.73 23.35
CA SER A 220 -0.44 38.74 24.67
C SER A 220 -0.07 37.53 25.49
N LEU A 221 -0.17 36.30 24.88
CA LEU A 221 0.23 35.07 25.55
C LEU A 221 1.73 35.03 25.89
N LYS A 222 2.60 35.45 24.96
CA LYS A 222 4.06 35.55 25.20
C LYS A 222 4.37 36.54 26.35
N ASN A 223 3.61 37.59 26.49
CA ASN A 223 3.79 38.57 27.57
C ASN A 223 3.31 38.05 28.93
N ILE A 224 2.26 37.23 28.96
CA ILE A 224 1.73 36.63 30.19
C ILE A 224 2.58 35.44 30.62
N TYR A 225 2.94 34.55 29.68
CA TYR A 225 3.63 33.30 29.94
C TYR A 225 5.09 33.40 29.49
N ARG A 226 6.03 33.52 30.44
CA ARG A 226 7.46 33.75 30.20
C ARG A 226 8.25 32.44 30.04
N GLN A 227 7.67 31.29 30.40
CA GLN A 227 8.30 29.97 30.22
C GLN A 227 8.45 29.63 28.73
N ASN A 228 9.49 28.86 28.40
CA ASN A 228 9.71 28.29 27.07
C ASN A 228 10.04 26.79 27.20
N PRO A 229 9.25 25.91 26.62
CA PRO A 229 8.04 26.17 25.81
C PRO A 229 6.83 26.60 26.64
N ILE A 230 5.83 27.18 25.98
CA ILE A 230 4.47 27.26 26.52
C ILE A 230 3.77 25.94 26.15
N VAL A 231 3.16 25.29 27.14
CA VAL A 231 2.65 23.94 27.01
C VAL A 231 1.13 23.91 27.10
N PHE A 232 0.47 23.21 26.17
CA PHE A 232 -0.98 23.08 26.07
C PHE A 232 -1.39 21.60 26.11
N PRO A 233 -1.80 21.06 27.26
CA PRO A 233 -2.40 19.73 27.30
C PRO A 233 -3.80 19.78 26.68
N GLU A 234 -4.08 18.88 25.73
CA GLU A 234 -5.34 18.80 24.99
C GLU A 234 -5.92 17.40 24.99
N ASP A 235 -7.25 17.32 25.11
CA ASP A 235 -7.97 16.07 24.89
C ASP A 235 -7.95 15.65 23.40
N ARG A 236 -8.07 14.39 23.12
CA ARG A 236 -8.16 13.81 21.77
C ARG A 236 -9.29 14.41 20.92
N ALA A 237 -10.34 14.96 21.54
CA ALA A 237 -11.43 15.65 20.85
C ALA A 237 -10.97 16.93 20.11
N PHE A 238 -9.80 17.47 20.47
CA PHE A 238 -9.22 18.67 19.89
C PHE A 238 -7.83 18.39 19.27
N PRO A 239 -7.74 17.63 18.16
CA PRO A 239 -6.47 17.32 17.54
C PRO A 239 -5.69 18.58 17.18
N ILE A 240 -4.45 18.68 17.63
CA ILE A 240 -3.54 19.77 17.30
C ILE A 240 -3.18 19.63 15.82
N ARG A 241 -3.54 20.64 15.00
CA ARG A 241 -3.45 20.61 13.54
C ARG A 241 -2.39 21.54 12.98
N LEU A 242 -2.23 22.70 13.63
CA LEU A 242 -1.36 23.78 13.16
C LEU A 242 0.08 23.59 13.64
N THR A 243 1.03 23.83 12.76
CA THR A 243 2.47 23.78 13.04
C THR A 243 3.15 25.14 12.96
N HIS A 244 2.57 26.10 12.20
CA HIS A 244 3.13 27.42 11.96
C HIS A 244 2.57 28.52 12.89
N ASN A 245 1.35 28.32 13.35
CA ASN A 245 0.61 29.27 14.20
C ASN A 245 0.00 28.49 15.38
N ILE A 246 -0.34 29.16 16.44
CA ILE A 246 -1.18 28.58 17.48
C ILE A 246 -2.66 28.69 17.08
N PRO A 247 -3.50 27.70 17.48
CA PRO A 247 -4.92 27.75 17.22
C PRO A 247 -5.59 28.84 18.10
N VAL A 248 -6.63 29.45 17.56
CA VAL A 248 -7.42 30.48 18.28
C VAL A 248 -7.97 29.95 19.62
N ARG A 249 -8.27 28.65 19.72
CA ARG A 249 -8.65 28.00 20.98
C ARG A 249 -7.62 28.23 22.10
N TRP A 250 -6.33 28.17 21.78
CA TRP A 250 -5.27 28.36 22.75
C TRP A 250 -5.13 29.82 23.15
N ALA A 251 -5.34 30.76 22.19
CA ALA A 251 -5.33 32.16 22.46
C ALA A 251 -6.46 32.60 23.44
N GLN A 252 -7.65 32.01 23.27
CA GLN A 252 -8.80 32.30 24.10
C GLN A 252 -8.76 31.63 25.49
N ASN A 253 -8.28 30.40 25.59
CA ASN A 253 -8.31 29.64 26.84
C ASN A 253 -7.02 29.79 27.66
N GLY A 254 -5.92 30.17 27.03
CA GLY A 254 -4.58 30.07 27.60
C GLY A 254 -4.10 28.61 27.77
N PRO A 255 -2.85 28.40 28.23
CA PRO A 255 -2.35 27.11 28.60
C PRO A 255 -2.99 26.66 29.92
N SER A 256 -3.45 25.40 29.95
CA SER A 256 -3.92 24.79 31.20
C SER A 256 -2.73 24.31 32.05
N ASP A 257 -2.79 24.54 33.37
CA ASP A 257 -1.80 24.06 34.32
C ASP A 257 -2.04 22.60 34.73
N HIS A 258 -3.09 21.96 34.23
CA HIS A 258 -3.44 20.55 34.48
C HIS A 258 -4.18 19.94 33.29
N PHE A 259 -4.23 18.61 33.25
CA PHE A 259 -5.00 17.84 32.28
C PHE A 259 -6.07 17.00 32.98
N HIS A 260 -7.27 16.98 32.44
CA HIS A 260 -8.36 16.11 32.92
C HIS A 260 -8.99 15.35 31.75
N GLY A 261 -8.87 14.01 31.78
CA GLY A 261 -9.42 13.13 30.78
C GLY A 261 -10.53 12.20 31.34
N TYR A 262 -11.32 11.60 30.42
CA TYR A 262 -12.39 10.65 30.73
C TYR A 262 -12.21 9.37 29.96
N ALA A 263 -12.04 8.26 30.66
CA ALA A 263 -11.79 6.96 30.07
C ALA A 263 -12.77 5.89 30.58
N LEU A 264 -12.88 4.82 29.83
CA LEU A 264 -13.60 3.60 30.21
C LEU A 264 -12.59 2.51 30.59
N ARG A 265 -13.05 1.48 31.34
CA ARG A 265 -12.23 0.29 31.59
C ARG A 265 -11.88 -0.41 30.29
N ASN A 266 -10.69 -1.01 30.23
CA ASN A 266 -10.10 -1.62 29.03
C ASN A 266 -9.89 -0.67 27.84
N GLU A 267 -10.10 0.64 28.02
CA GLU A 267 -9.82 1.61 26.97
C GLU A 267 -8.31 1.85 26.81
N TYR A 268 -7.84 1.98 25.57
CA TYR A 268 -6.58 2.68 25.30
C TYR A 268 -6.92 4.17 25.14
N TYR A 269 -6.76 4.91 26.21
CA TYR A 269 -7.08 6.35 26.24
C TYR A 269 -5.93 7.17 25.70
N THR A 270 -6.20 8.14 24.81
CA THR A 270 -5.21 9.01 24.19
C THR A 270 -5.48 10.47 24.51
N TRP A 271 -4.41 11.27 24.54
CA TRP A 271 -4.43 12.72 24.69
C TRP A 271 -3.20 13.33 24.02
N GLN A 272 -3.06 14.64 24.06
CA GLN A 272 -1.95 15.36 23.45
C GLN A 272 -1.33 16.37 24.40
N ILE A 273 -0.03 16.64 24.19
CA ILE A 273 0.68 17.77 24.78
C ILE A 273 1.18 18.64 23.63
N GLY A 274 0.62 19.84 23.50
CA GLY A 274 1.07 20.86 22.54
C GLY A 274 2.29 21.60 23.10
N ILE A 275 3.36 21.64 22.32
CA ILE A 275 4.60 22.35 22.66
C ILE A 275 4.70 23.55 21.71
N TRP A 276 4.57 24.76 22.24
CA TRP A 276 4.80 25.98 21.49
C TRP A 276 6.13 26.63 21.89
N ALA A 277 7.06 26.68 20.93
CA ALA A 277 8.37 27.31 21.10
C ALA A 277 8.26 28.85 20.96
N ALA A 278 7.50 29.46 21.86
CA ALA A 278 7.05 30.85 21.77
C ALA A 278 8.18 31.89 21.79
N HIS A 279 9.20 31.68 22.63
CA HIS A 279 10.28 32.65 22.89
C HIS A 279 11.56 32.29 22.16
N ASP A 280 11.92 31.01 22.15
CA ASP A 280 13.13 30.50 21.50
C ASP A 280 12.93 29.01 21.10
N SER A 281 13.79 28.48 20.24
CA SER A 281 13.78 27.06 19.88
C SER A 281 13.94 26.17 21.10
N VAL A 282 13.20 25.05 21.11
CA VAL A 282 13.21 24.09 22.21
C VAL A 282 13.83 22.79 21.68
N GLU A 283 14.99 22.42 22.25
CA GLU A 283 15.75 21.24 21.84
C GLU A 283 15.53 20.08 22.81
N ASN A 284 15.52 18.87 22.27
CA ASN A 284 15.46 17.62 23.03
C ASN A 284 14.33 17.60 24.06
N VAL A 285 13.10 17.88 23.56
CA VAL A 285 11.90 17.76 24.41
C VAL A 285 11.71 16.31 24.80
N LYS A 286 11.56 16.05 26.11
CA LYS A 286 11.26 14.72 26.66
C LYS A 286 10.07 14.78 27.60
N ILE A 287 9.20 13.77 27.51
CA ILE A 287 8.07 13.58 28.43
C ILE A 287 8.38 12.40 29.35
N GLU A 288 8.19 12.60 30.66
CA GLU A 288 8.21 11.53 31.64
C GLU A 288 6.87 11.46 32.35
N PHE A 289 6.32 10.27 32.48
CA PHE A 289 5.08 10.00 33.20
C PHE A 289 5.37 9.52 34.61
N SER A 290 4.51 9.89 35.57
CA SER A 290 4.39 9.20 36.85
C SER A 290 3.32 8.11 36.76
N ASP A 291 3.28 7.19 37.71
CA ASP A 291 2.12 6.33 37.91
C ASP A 291 0.86 7.17 38.14
N LEU A 292 -0.31 6.66 37.71
CA LEU A 292 -1.61 7.22 38.05
C LEU A 292 -2.21 6.49 39.24
N GLN A 293 -2.61 7.24 40.25
CA GLN A 293 -3.02 6.67 41.55
C GLN A 293 -4.44 7.10 41.94
N ASN A 294 -5.22 6.13 42.45
CA ASN A 294 -6.49 6.33 43.10
C ASN A 294 -6.50 5.51 44.41
N GLY A 295 -6.14 6.11 45.54
CA GLY A 295 -5.92 5.40 46.80
C GLY A 295 -4.85 4.31 46.67
N LYS A 296 -5.22 3.05 46.85
CA LYS A 296 -4.32 1.89 46.70
C LYS A 296 -4.23 1.35 45.25
N HIS A 297 -5.06 1.86 44.35
CA HIS A 297 -5.09 1.40 42.97
C HIS A 297 -4.11 2.20 42.12
N ILE A 298 -3.31 1.53 41.31
CA ILE A 298 -2.24 2.13 40.53
C ILE A 298 -2.34 1.67 39.09
N ILE A 299 -2.25 2.60 38.15
CA ILE A 299 -1.96 2.34 36.75
C ILE A 299 -0.50 2.74 36.53
N SER A 300 0.35 1.77 36.24
CA SER A 300 1.79 1.99 36.10
C SER A 300 2.12 2.87 34.90
N LYS A 301 3.10 3.75 35.05
CA LYS A 301 3.68 4.54 33.96
C LYS A 301 4.18 3.68 32.79
N SER A 302 4.50 2.42 33.00
CA SER A 302 4.86 1.48 31.94
C SER A 302 3.70 1.16 30.97
N GLN A 303 2.47 1.51 31.32
CA GLN A 303 1.30 1.43 30.45
C GLN A 303 1.10 2.69 29.59
N MET A 304 1.98 3.68 29.73
CA MET A 304 1.91 4.95 29.02
C MET A 304 2.98 5.02 27.94
N THR A 305 2.68 5.73 26.86
CA THR A 305 3.59 5.91 25.73
C THR A 305 3.42 7.31 25.17
N CYS A 306 4.52 7.96 24.81
CA CYS A 306 4.53 9.14 23.94
C CYS A 306 4.99 8.71 22.55
N PHE A 307 4.06 8.66 21.58
CA PHE A 307 4.31 8.11 20.25
C PHE A 307 5.35 8.88 19.45
N ASN A 308 5.55 10.16 19.76
CA ASN A 308 6.54 11.01 19.11
C ASN A 308 7.96 10.79 19.61
N GLN A 309 8.14 10.10 20.72
CA GLN A 309 9.45 9.97 21.40
C GLN A 309 9.97 8.55 21.46
N GLU A 310 9.10 7.57 21.45
CA GLU A 310 9.49 6.16 21.53
C GLU A 310 8.51 5.26 20.80
N GLY A 311 8.95 4.08 20.49
CA GLY A 311 8.08 3.09 19.86
C GLY A 311 8.78 1.77 19.57
N THR A 312 8.04 0.94 18.86
CA THR A 312 8.54 -0.30 18.29
C THR A 312 8.46 -0.21 16.78
N ASN A 313 9.57 -0.31 16.11
CA ASN A 313 9.67 -0.22 14.66
C ASN A 313 8.98 -1.42 13.97
N TRP A 314 8.87 -1.37 12.64
CA TRP A 314 8.22 -2.41 11.82
C TRP A 314 8.92 -3.78 11.92
N ASP A 315 10.22 -3.79 12.18
CA ASP A 315 11.03 -5.00 12.40
C ASP A 315 10.99 -5.54 13.84
N GLY A 316 10.28 -4.86 14.75
CA GLY A 316 10.13 -5.22 16.16
C GLY A 316 11.19 -4.63 17.08
N GLN A 317 12.13 -3.83 16.57
CA GLN A 317 13.13 -3.16 17.40
C GLN A 317 12.55 -1.93 18.09
N ARG A 318 12.90 -1.72 19.34
CA ARG A 318 12.57 -0.49 20.07
C ARG A 318 13.47 0.65 19.62
N PHE A 319 12.91 1.84 19.59
CA PHE A 319 13.66 3.06 19.28
C PHE A 319 13.19 4.24 20.15
N GLU A 320 14.05 5.24 20.25
CA GLU A 320 13.75 6.55 20.83
C GLU A 320 13.99 7.62 19.76
N SER A 321 13.15 8.66 19.76
CA SER A 321 13.24 9.82 18.86
C SER A 321 13.46 11.11 19.63
N VAL A 322 14.28 11.98 19.07
CA VAL A 322 14.51 13.32 19.61
C VAL A 322 13.52 14.30 18.99
N VAL A 323 12.79 15.02 19.83
CA VAL A 323 11.87 16.06 19.39
C VAL A 323 12.51 17.44 19.59
N ASN A 324 12.65 18.19 18.50
CA ASN A 324 13.09 19.59 18.49
C ASN A 324 11.98 20.47 17.90
N VAL A 325 11.73 21.62 18.54
CA VAL A 325 10.69 22.54 18.09
C VAL A 325 11.32 23.89 17.75
N PRO A 326 11.38 24.28 16.48
CA PRO A 326 11.92 25.58 16.09
C PRO A 326 11.12 26.72 16.68
N LYS A 327 11.76 27.88 16.86
CA LYS A 327 11.12 29.10 17.36
C LYS A 327 9.85 29.42 16.57
N ASN A 328 8.80 29.83 17.25
CA ASN A 328 7.46 30.14 16.76
C ASN A 328 6.73 28.94 16.12
N LYS A 329 7.21 27.71 16.32
CA LYS A 329 6.52 26.51 15.82
C LYS A 329 5.80 25.78 16.94
N VAL A 330 4.83 24.98 16.52
CA VAL A 330 4.02 24.10 17.37
C VAL A 330 4.32 22.65 17.04
N GLN A 331 4.50 21.83 18.06
CA GLN A 331 4.65 20.38 17.97
C GLN A 331 3.62 19.70 18.88
N ALA A 332 2.81 18.83 18.30
CA ALA A 332 1.95 17.93 19.06
C ALA A 332 2.74 16.70 19.53
N LEU A 333 2.61 16.34 20.79
CA LEU A 333 3.12 15.08 21.35
C LEU A 333 1.92 14.22 21.74
N TRP A 334 1.65 13.16 20.98
CA TRP A 334 0.55 12.26 21.24
C TRP A 334 0.92 11.22 22.26
N CYS A 335 0.11 11.13 23.31
CA CYS A 335 0.27 10.23 24.43
C CYS A 335 -0.88 9.24 24.51
N GLY A 336 -0.64 8.09 25.08
CA GLY A 336 -1.67 7.10 25.33
C GLY A 336 -1.40 6.30 26.60
N VAL A 337 -2.46 5.73 27.19
CA VAL A 337 -2.39 4.83 28.34
C VAL A 337 -3.38 3.68 28.18
N GLN A 338 -2.94 2.46 28.44
CA GLN A 338 -3.82 1.31 28.54
C GLN A 338 -4.49 1.32 29.91
N ILE A 339 -5.80 1.55 29.95
CA ILE A 339 -6.62 1.40 31.17
C ILE A 339 -6.85 -0.09 31.40
N PRO A 340 -6.49 -0.67 32.54
CA PRO A 340 -6.78 -2.09 32.82
C PRO A 340 -8.29 -2.37 32.85
N GLU A 341 -8.68 -3.59 32.52
CA GLU A 341 -10.08 -4.01 32.51
C GLU A 341 -10.69 -4.11 33.90
N ASP A 342 -9.88 -4.53 34.86
CA ASP A 342 -10.22 -4.78 36.26
C ASP A 342 -9.95 -3.60 37.21
N VAL A 343 -9.52 -2.46 36.68
CA VAL A 343 -9.22 -1.28 37.47
C VAL A 343 -10.47 -0.72 38.16
N ALA A 344 -10.34 -0.22 39.37
CA ALA A 344 -11.45 0.42 40.07
C ALA A 344 -11.90 1.70 39.35
N GLU A 345 -13.20 1.99 39.39
CA GLU A 345 -13.69 3.31 38.94
C GLU A 345 -13.20 4.43 39.86
N GLY A 346 -13.14 5.65 39.34
CA GLY A 346 -12.73 6.84 40.09
C GLY A 346 -11.71 7.70 39.37
N VAL A 347 -11.18 8.65 40.11
CA VAL A 347 -10.21 9.64 39.57
C VAL A 347 -8.79 9.18 39.87
N TYR A 348 -8.04 8.92 38.84
CA TYR A 348 -6.62 8.57 38.90
C TYR A 348 -5.76 9.79 38.66
N LYS A 349 -4.85 10.09 39.56
CA LYS A 349 -4.01 11.28 39.56
C LYS A 349 -2.53 10.94 39.37
N GLY A 350 -1.84 11.72 38.57
CA GLY A 350 -0.42 11.63 38.34
C GLY A 350 0.14 12.94 37.84
N GLN A 351 1.31 12.89 37.24
CA GLN A 351 1.94 14.07 36.63
C GLN A 351 2.74 13.69 35.38
N ILE A 352 2.83 14.66 34.48
CA ILE A 352 3.67 14.65 33.29
C ILE A 352 4.79 15.65 33.55
N LYS A 353 6.04 15.22 33.39
CA LYS A 353 7.21 16.09 33.44
C LYS A 353 7.72 16.32 32.03
N ILE A 354 7.90 17.56 31.66
CA ILE A 354 8.41 17.97 30.35
C ILE A 354 9.79 18.57 30.55
N HIS A 355 10.77 17.90 29.97
CA HIS A 355 12.18 18.31 30.00
C HIS A 355 12.60 18.87 28.65
N SER A 356 13.52 19.77 28.62
CA SER A 356 14.21 20.24 27.41
C SER A 356 15.65 20.63 27.77
N ARG A 357 16.52 20.73 26.76
CA ARG A 357 17.98 20.82 26.97
C ARG A 357 18.41 22.05 27.80
N LYS A 358 17.68 23.16 27.71
CA LYS A 358 18.07 24.43 28.30
C LYS A 358 17.06 25.05 29.28
N ASN A 359 15.90 24.39 29.45
CA ASN A 359 14.80 24.99 30.19
C ASN A 359 14.51 24.22 31.47
N GLU A 360 13.88 24.89 32.41
CA GLU A 360 13.38 24.26 33.61
C GLU A 360 12.35 23.20 33.32
N VAL A 361 12.28 22.18 34.18
CA VAL A 361 11.31 21.10 34.12
C VAL A 361 9.92 21.67 34.39
N GLN A 362 9.01 21.48 33.42
CA GLN A 362 7.60 21.83 33.62
C GLN A 362 6.83 20.58 34.08
N ILE A 363 5.98 20.74 35.09
CA ILE A 363 5.18 19.67 35.66
C ILE A 363 3.70 19.98 35.43
N ILE A 364 3.02 19.06 34.76
CA ILE A 364 1.58 19.13 34.51
C ILE A 364 0.89 18.02 35.29
N PRO A 365 0.07 18.34 36.30
CA PRO A 365 -0.82 17.37 36.92
C PRO A 365 -1.78 16.76 35.89
N ILE A 366 -1.93 15.44 35.92
CA ILE A 366 -2.89 14.72 35.09
C ILE A 366 -3.92 14.02 35.96
N GLN A 367 -5.19 14.08 35.57
CA GLN A 367 -6.29 13.35 36.18
C GLN A 367 -7.04 12.61 35.07
N ILE A 368 -7.28 11.31 35.27
CA ILE A 368 -8.12 10.50 34.37
C ILE A 368 -9.26 9.93 35.21
N SER A 369 -10.47 10.38 34.89
CA SER A 369 -11.69 9.82 35.48
C SER A 369 -12.09 8.55 34.73
N ILE A 370 -12.09 7.41 35.44
CA ILE A 370 -12.40 6.09 34.87
C ILE A 370 -13.80 5.69 35.25
N ASN A 371 -14.64 5.39 34.26
CA ASN A 371 -16.01 4.87 34.45
C ASN A 371 -16.00 3.34 34.46
N ALA A 372 -16.95 2.75 35.15
CA ALA A 372 -17.11 1.29 35.33
C ALA A 372 -17.37 0.51 34.03
N LYS A 373 -17.91 1.15 32.98
CA LYS A 373 -18.19 0.50 31.68
C LYS A 373 -16.92 -0.03 31.06
N VAL A 374 -16.94 -1.29 30.58
CA VAL A 374 -15.79 -1.96 29.94
C VAL A 374 -15.94 -1.90 28.41
N LEU A 375 -14.89 -1.48 27.71
CA LEU A 375 -14.80 -1.58 26.26
C LEU A 375 -14.23 -2.94 25.86
N LYS A 376 -14.89 -3.66 24.94
CA LYS A 376 -14.45 -5.00 24.52
C LYS A 376 -13.16 -5.00 23.69
N ASP A 377 -12.95 -3.99 22.88
CA ASP A 377 -11.92 -3.89 21.86
C ASP A 377 -10.91 -2.77 22.14
N LYS A 378 -10.78 -2.34 23.38
CA LYS A 378 -9.93 -1.21 23.80
C LYS A 378 -10.31 0.14 23.18
N GLY A 379 -11.48 0.23 22.53
CA GLY A 379 -11.97 1.41 21.83
C GLY A 379 -11.61 1.44 20.34
N ASP A 380 -11.13 0.36 19.76
CA ASP A 380 -10.76 0.27 18.35
C ASP A 380 -11.94 0.44 17.39
N GLY A 381 -13.15 0.03 17.82
CA GLY A 381 -14.38 0.22 17.06
C GLY A 381 -14.84 1.67 16.97
N ASP A 382 -14.48 2.51 17.95
CA ASP A 382 -14.83 3.92 18.05
C ASP A 382 -13.70 4.81 17.52
N LEU A 383 -13.66 5.13 16.23
CA LEU A 383 -12.56 5.84 15.58
C LEU A 383 -12.13 7.13 16.30
N TRP A 384 -13.10 7.91 16.79
CA TRP A 384 -12.89 9.18 17.48
C TRP A 384 -12.07 9.08 18.77
N ARG A 385 -11.91 7.86 19.33
CA ARG A 385 -11.07 7.61 20.51
C ARG A 385 -9.58 7.64 20.22
N HIS A 386 -9.16 7.55 18.97
CA HIS A 386 -7.76 7.43 18.56
C HIS A 386 -7.03 6.25 19.23
N ALA A 387 -7.75 5.27 19.77
CA ALA A 387 -7.20 4.10 20.47
C ALA A 387 -6.26 3.27 19.58
N ARG A 388 -6.47 3.32 18.27
CA ARG A 388 -5.66 2.64 17.24
C ARG A 388 -4.25 3.18 17.12
N LEU A 389 -3.91 4.34 17.69
CA LEU A 389 -2.52 4.83 17.73
C LEU A 389 -1.56 3.81 18.37
N ARG A 390 -2.04 2.98 19.33
CA ARG A 390 -1.22 1.90 19.90
C ARG A 390 -0.80 0.84 18.87
N TRP A 391 -1.54 0.72 17.76
CA TRP A 391 -1.23 -0.21 16.67
C TRP A 391 0.12 0.10 16.01
N LEU A 392 0.56 1.35 16.06
CA LEU A 392 1.88 1.76 15.59
C LEU A 392 3.03 0.98 16.24
N ASN A 393 2.83 0.50 17.47
CA ASN A 393 3.85 -0.23 18.23
C ASN A 393 3.62 -1.74 18.27
N SER A 394 2.76 -2.27 17.40
CA SER A 394 2.45 -3.70 17.38
C SER A 394 3.58 -4.56 16.85
N THR A 395 3.83 -5.67 17.53
CA THR A 395 4.78 -6.70 17.11
C THR A 395 4.09 -7.97 16.59
N ILE A 396 2.80 -7.87 16.27
CA ILE A 396 2.01 -9.02 15.82
C ILE A 396 2.66 -9.72 14.61
N GLY A 397 2.80 -11.04 14.70
CA GLY A 397 3.41 -11.87 13.66
C GLY A 397 4.95 -11.79 13.57
N ASN A 398 5.63 -11.10 14.48
CA ASN A 398 7.11 -10.98 14.51
C ASN A 398 7.83 -12.18 15.12
N ASP A 399 7.11 -13.21 15.56
CA ASP A 399 7.72 -14.44 16.07
C ASP A 399 8.43 -15.24 14.96
N SER A 400 9.28 -16.20 15.35
CA SER A 400 10.02 -17.08 14.45
C SER A 400 9.35 -18.44 14.22
N LEU A 401 8.06 -18.61 14.61
CA LEU A 401 7.37 -19.88 14.40
C LEU A 401 7.03 -20.09 12.93
N PRO A 402 7.08 -21.33 12.42
CA PRO A 402 6.67 -21.64 11.06
C PRO A 402 5.16 -21.48 10.88
N VAL A 403 4.74 -21.16 9.67
CA VAL A 403 3.34 -21.06 9.26
C VAL A 403 3.01 -22.11 8.20
N LYS A 404 1.79 -22.62 8.17
CA LYS A 404 1.37 -23.60 7.16
C LYS A 404 1.62 -23.10 5.72
N PRO A 405 2.02 -23.98 4.78
CA PRO A 405 2.16 -25.44 4.92
C PRO A 405 3.51 -25.90 5.49
N PHE A 406 4.36 -24.99 5.94
CA PHE A 406 5.72 -25.31 6.41
C PHE A 406 5.72 -25.97 7.78
N LYS A 407 6.77 -26.79 8.01
CA LYS A 407 7.00 -27.51 9.27
C LYS A 407 8.16 -26.87 10.04
N ALA A 408 8.26 -27.21 11.32
CA ALA A 408 9.42 -26.87 12.13
C ALA A 408 10.70 -27.45 11.51
N MET A 409 11.74 -26.63 11.47
CA MET A 409 13.06 -27.07 11.02
C MET A 409 13.74 -27.97 12.07
N THR A 410 14.60 -28.83 11.61
CA THR A 410 15.45 -29.67 12.46
C THR A 410 16.87 -29.65 11.93
N VAL A 411 17.83 -29.75 12.85
CA VAL A 411 19.24 -29.99 12.53
C VAL A 411 19.56 -31.44 12.89
N LYS A 412 20.03 -32.20 11.91
CA LYS A 412 20.48 -33.57 12.09
C LYS A 412 21.88 -33.70 11.51
N ASP A 413 22.85 -33.99 12.37
CA ASP A 413 24.27 -33.99 12.02
C ASP A 413 24.70 -32.60 11.49
N ASP A 414 25.08 -32.51 10.21
CA ASP A 414 25.45 -31.27 9.51
C ASP A 414 24.38 -30.79 8.52
N GLU A 415 23.18 -31.39 8.55
CA GLU A 415 22.07 -31.10 7.65
C GLU A 415 20.96 -30.33 8.36
N ILE A 416 20.51 -29.25 7.71
CA ILE A 416 19.35 -28.45 8.12
C ILE A 416 18.17 -28.87 7.24
N ILE A 417 17.12 -29.41 7.88
CA ILE A 417 15.93 -29.91 7.20
C ILE A 417 14.78 -28.93 7.38
N ALA A 418 14.26 -28.39 6.28
CA ALA A 418 13.16 -27.47 6.20
C ALA A 418 12.07 -28.00 5.27
N THR A 419 11.03 -28.62 5.82
CA THR A 419 9.89 -29.25 5.09
C THR A 419 10.36 -30.32 4.08
N ASP A 420 10.52 -29.97 2.81
CA ASP A 420 10.95 -30.83 1.69
C ASP A 420 12.37 -30.52 1.19
N LYS A 421 13.08 -29.67 1.93
CA LYS A 421 14.40 -29.12 1.58
C LYS A 421 15.45 -29.58 2.59
N THR A 422 16.63 -29.86 2.10
CA THR A 422 17.82 -30.19 2.92
C THR A 422 18.96 -29.26 2.52
N ILE A 423 19.56 -28.61 3.49
CA ILE A 423 20.66 -27.65 3.31
C ILE A 423 21.84 -28.15 4.14
N LYS A 424 22.98 -28.30 3.50
CA LYS A 424 24.24 -28.62 4.16
C LYS A 424 25.20 -27.45 4.00
N LEU A 425 25.79 -26.98 5.10
CA LEU A 425 26.75 -25.89 5.09
C LEU A 425 28.17 -26.41 5.13
N SER A 426 29.08 -25.76 4.38
CA SER A 426 30.53 -25.93 4.55
C SER A 426 30.99 -25.25 5.84
N ASP A 427 32.21 -25.53 6.28
CA ASP A 427 32.80 -24.93 7.47
C ASP A 427 32.87 -23.38 7.41
N ASN A 428 32.93 -22.78 6.23
CA ASN A 428 32.91 -21.33 5.99
C ASN A 428 31.48 -20.71 6.01
N GLY A 429 30.45 -21.53 6.24
CA GLY A 429 29.05 -21.09 6.35
C GLY A 429 28.28 -21.03 5.03
N PHE A 430 28.93 -21.24 3.86
CA PHE A 430 28.23 -21.30 2.58
C PHE A 430 27.61 -22.70 2.32
N PRO A 431 26.56 -22.79 1.48
CA PRO A 431 25.97 -24.08 1.16
C PRO A 431 26.97 -24.98 0.38
N SER A 432 27.20 -26.17 0.88
CA SER A 432 27.90 -27.24 0.16
C SER A 432 26.95 -28.13 -0.64
N SER A 433 25.68 -28.24 -0.19
CA SER A 433 24.60 -28.94 -0.86
C SER A 433 23.27 -28.26 -0.55
N ILE A 434 22.43 -28.16 -1.55
CA ILE A 434 21.02 -27.75 -1.43
C ILE A 434 20.18 -28.75 -2.19
N GLN A 435 19.26 -29.42 -1.48
CA GLN A 435 18.37 -30.40 -2.08
C GLN A 435 16.91 -30.06 -1.87
N ILE A 436 16.07 -30.38 -2.85
CA ILE A 436 14.62 -30.38 -2.73
C ILE A 436 14.06 -31.70 -3.18
N ASN A 437 13.27 -32.36 -2.33
CA ASN A 437 12.78 -33.74 -2.58
C ASN A 437 13.90 -34.70 -2.97
N GLY A 438 15.08 -34.60 -2.38
CA GLY A 438 16.25 -35.42 -2.64
C GLY A 438 16.98 -35.16 -3.98
N LYS A 439 16.60 -34.08 -4.70
CA LYS A 439 17.27 -33.66 -5.94
C LYS A 439 18.24 -32.52 -5.64
N GLU A 440 19.51 -32.70 -5.99
CA GLU A 440 20.58 -31.76 -5.78
C GLU A 440 20.49 -30.56 -6.75
N ILE A 441 20.59 -29.34 -6.21
CA ILE A 441 20.60 -28.10 -6.96
C ILE A 441 22.06 -27.69 -7.29
N LEU A 442 22.96 -27.74 -6.31
CA LEU A 442 24.34 -27.33 -6.46
C LEU A 442 25.22 -28.43 -7.03
N ALA A 443 25.98 -28.16 -8.09
CA ALA A 443 27.00 -29.09 -8.61
C ALA A 443 28.32 -28.97 -7.83
N LYS A 444 28.57 -27.83 -7.19
CA LYS A 444 29.74 -27.54 -6.37
C LYS A 444 29.35 -26.69 -5.19
N PRO A 445 30.08 -26.76 -4.05
CA PRO A 445 29.90 -25.82 -2.94
C PRO A 445 29.98 -24.35 -3.41
N MET A 446 29.13 -23.48 -2.85
CA MET A 446 29.25 -22.04 -3.06
C MET A 446 30.53 -21.53 -2.39
N ASN A 447 31.20 -20.56 -3.02
CA ASN A 447 32.43 -19.99 -2.50
C ASN A 447 32.57 -18.48 -2.77
N LEU A 448 33.18 -17.80 -1.79
CA LEU A 448 33.71 -16.43 -1.99
C LEU A 448 35.20 -16.52 -2.31
N VAL A 449 35.63 -15.90 -3.41
CA VAL A 449 37.01 -15.93 -3.91
C VAL A 449 37.53 -14.51 -4.03
N LEU A 450 38.68 -14.23 -3.45
CA LEU A 450 39.39 -12.95 -3.65
C LEU A 450 40.46 -13.11 -4.74
N SER A 451 40.47 -12.19 -5.69
CA SER A 451 41.54 -12.07 -6.67
C SER A 451 42.50 -10.97 -6.20
N THR A 452 43.72 -11.37 -5.85
CA THR A 452 44.77 -10.47 -5.42
C THR A 452 45.88 -10.40 -6.48
N GLN A 453 46.85 -9.49 -6.32
CA GLN A 453 48.06 -9.47 -7.16
C GLN A 453 48.91 -10.74 -7.04
N ASN A 454 48.81 -11.46 -5.90
CA ASN A 454 49.54 -12.68 -5.58
C ASN A 454 48.77 -13.97 -5.83
N GLY A 455 47.67 -13.89 -6.61
CA GLY A 455 46.82 -15.03 -6.92
C GLY A 455 45.51 -15.02 -6.12
N GLU A 456 44.78 -16.15 -6.18
CA GLU A 456 43.49 -16.28 -5.54
C GLU A 456 43.58 -16.68 -4.06
N VAL A 457 42.61 -16.23 -3.29
CA VAL A 457 42.40 -16.60 -1.88
C VAL A 457 40.98 -17.10 -1.71
N THR A 458 40.83 -18.31 -1.17
CA THR A 458 39.58 -18.95 -0.81
C THR A 458 39.52 -19.21 0.69
N PHE A 459 38.36 -19.40 1.25
CA PHE A 459 38.14 -19.55 2.70
C PHE A 459 37.57 -20.94 3.00
N ASN A 460 38.44 -21.95 3.13
CA ASN A 460 38.02 -23.36 3.32
C ASN A 460 38.20 -23.86 4.74
N GLU A 461 38.98 -23.17 5.58
CA GLU A 461 39.27 -23.59 6.95
C GLU A 461 38.57 -22.63 7.94
N SER A 462 37.59 -23.13 8.68
CA SER A 462 36.91 -22.39 9.74
C SER A 462 36.18 -23.33 10.69
N LYS A 463 35.47 -22.76 11.68
CA LYS A 463 34.57 -23.49 12.57
C LYS A 463 33.16 -22.92 12.45
N LEU A 464 32.29 -23.62 11.76
CA LEU A 464 30.89 -23.30 11.73
C LEU A 464 30.25 -23.51 13.10
N LYS A 465 29.48 -22.56 13.59
CA LYS A 465 28.69 -22.64 14.81
C LYS A 465 27.25 -22.30 14.53
N ILE A 466 26.35 -23.17 14.97
CA ILE A 466 24.93 -22.81 15.05
C ILE A 466 24.72 -21.98 16.30
N THR A 467 24.40 -20.71 16.12
CA THR A 467 24.21 -19.71 17.19
C THR A 467 22.75 -19.60 17.62
N GLN A 468 21.83 -20.00 16.74
CA GLN A 468 20.40 -20.11 17.03
C GLN A 468 19.84 -21.36 16.38
N ASN A 469 19.04 -22.12 17.12
CA ASN A 469 18.35 -23.31 16.62
C ASN A 469 16.89 -23.27 17.13
N ALA A 470 16.04 -22.57 16.38
CA ALA A 470 14.63 -22.46 16.68
C ALA A 470 13.79 -23.12 15.56
N ALA A 471 12.55 -23.45 15.87
CA ALA A 471 11.64 -24.14 14.96
C ALA A 471 11.47 -23.44 13.58
N GLY A 472 11.57 -22.14 13.54
CA GLY A 472 11.39 -21.36 12.30
C GLY A 472 12.60 -20.53 11.88
N LEU A 473 13.70 -20.58 12.63
CA LEU A 473 14.93 -19.83 12.32
C LEU A 473 16.16 -20.58 12.85
N ILE A 474 17.09 -20.88 11.98
CA ILE A 474 18.41 -21.39 12.33
C ILE A 474 19.44 -20.37 11.87
N THR A 475 20.32 -19.96 12.78
CA THR A 475 21.42 -19.05 12.47
C THR A 475 22.75 -19.77 12.63
N ALA A 476 23.55 -19.75 11.59
CA ALA A 476 24.89 -20.30 11.56
C ALA A 476 25.92 -19.18 11.36
N HIS A 477 27.02 -19.25 12.07
CA HIS A 477 28.10 -18.26 12.02
C HIS A 477 29.45 -18.96 11.83
N ALA A 478 30.28 -18.43 10.94
CA ALA A 478 31.63 -18.91 10.69
C ALA A 478 32.62 -17.77 10.55
N VAL A 479 33.85 -18.00 10.99
CA VAL A 479 34.97 -17.09 10.79
C VAL A 479 36.11 -17.88 10.13
N SER A 480 36.52 -17.43 8.97
CA SER A 480 37.57 -18.07 8.15
C SER A 480 38.74 -17.10 7.98
N GLU A 481 39.95 -17.61 8.11
CA GLU A 481 41.18 -16.82 7.89
C GLU A 481 42.05 -17.49 6.82
N ASN A 482 42.53 -16.74 5.84
CA ASN A 482 43.51 -17.21 4.87
C ASN A 482 44.36 -16.06 4.35
N LYS A 483 45.68 -16.24 4.31
CA LYS A 483 46.65 -15.27 3.83
C LYS A 483 46.49 -13.87 4.41
N GLY A 484 46.08 -13.76 5.69
CA GLY A 484 45.87 -12.51 6.40
C GLY A 484 44.48 -11.85 6.12
N PHE A 485 43.65 -12.41 5.29
CA PHE A 485 42.26 -11.97 5.11
C PHE A 485 41.35 -12.74 6.05
N THR A 486 40.33 -12.08 6.56
CA THR A 486 39.31 -12.68 7.41
C THR A 486 37.93 -12.52 6.75
N LEU A 487 37.18 -13.61 6.66
CA LEU A 487 35.78 -13.65 6.26
C LEU A 487 34.92 -14.07 7.46
N GLU A 488 34.06 -13.19 7.91
CA GLU A 488 32.98 -13.50 8.84
C GLU A 488 31.70 -13.72 8.02
N SER A 489 31.06 -14.88 8.16
CA SER A 489 29.81 -15.21 7.49
C SER A 489 28.72 -15.54 8.50
N THR A 490 27.53 -14.99 8.30
CA THR A 490 26.34 -15.33 9.06
C THR A 490 25.24 -15.74 8.09
N ALA A 491 24.71 -16.96 8.24
CA ALA A 491 23.59 -17.47 7.48
C ALA A 491 22.36 -17.60 8.39
N SER A 492 21.26 -16.93 8.04
CA SER A 492 19.97 -17.03 8.71
C SER A 492 19.02 -17.82 7.82
N ILE A 493 18.67 -19.05 8.21
CA ILE A 493 17.90 -20.01 7.43
C ILE A 493 16.49 -20.09 8.00
N GLU A 494 15.48 -19.90 7.17
CA GLU A 494 14.08 -19.94 7.56
C GLU A 494 13.35 -21.20 7.06
N TYR A 495 12.23 -21.52 7.68
CA TYR A 495 11.44 -22.74 7.50
C TYR A 495 10.90 -22.96 6.06
N ASP A 496 10.83 -21.92 5.23
CA ASP A 496 10.39 -22.00 3.83
C ASP A 496 11.53 -22.22 2.84
N GLY A 497 12.76 -22.34 3.33
CA GLY A 497 13.97 -22.50 2.52
C GLY A 497 14.62 -21.20 2.08
N TYR A 498 14.24 -20.08 2.72
CA TYR A 498 14.93 -18.80 2.55
C TYR A 498 16.18 -18.75 3.41
N ILE A 499 17.26 -18.18 2.86
CA ILE A 499 18.55 -18.03 3.54
C ILE A 499 19.04 -16.60 3.32
N HIS A 500 19.26 -15.87 4.40
CA HIS A 500 19.86 -14.54 4.38
C HIS A 500 21.32 -14.62 4.81
N TYR A 501 22.23 -14.09 3.98
CA TYR A 501 23.66 -14.00 4.24
C TYR A 501 24.11 -12.60 4.55
N LYS A 502 24.82 -12.45 5.68
CA LYS A 502 25.64 -11.27 6.00
C LYS A 502 27.11 -11.69 6.03
N LEU A 503 27.91 -11.06 5.22
CA LEU A 503 29.34 -11.29 5.10
C LEU A 503 30.10 -10.04 5.50
N LYS A 504 31.17 -10.19 6.30
CA LYS A 504 32.13 -9.15 6.59
C LYS A 504 33.51 -9.60 6.18
N LEU A 505 34.09 -8.92 5.20
CA LEU A 505 35.40 -9.25 4.64
C LEU A 505 36.42 -8.21 5.07
N LYS A 506 37.52 -8.63 5.76
CA LYS A 506 38.56 -7.76 6.32
C LYS A 506 39.92 -8.08 5.72
N ALA A 507 40.77 -7.06 5.68
CA ALA A 507 42.20 -7.19 5.36
C ALA A 507 43.06 -6.67 6.55
N PRO A 508 44.32 -7.16 6.74
CA PRO A 508 45.16 -6.73 7.85
C PRO A 508 45.55 -5.24 7.75
N GLN A 509 45.53 -4.71 6.54
CA GLN A 509 45.73 -3.29 6.22
C GLN A 509 44.94 -2.94 4.96
N LYS A 510 44.86 -1.65 4.65
CA LYS A 510 44.20 -1.21 3.41
C LYS A 510 44.80 -1.90 2.18
N THR A 511 44.06 -2.82 1.57
CA THR A 511 44.55 -3.73 0.53
C THR A 511 43.72 -3.60 -0.74
N GLN A 512 44.37 -3.38 -1.87
CA GLN A 512 43.73 -3.38 -3.19
C GLN A 512 43.54 -4.81 -3.69
N LEU A 513 42.30 -5.15 -4.05
CA LEU A 513 41.95 -6.39 -4.73
C LEU A 513 41.64 -6.13 -6.20
N ASN A 514 41.91 -7.13 -7.03
CA ASN A 514 41.48 -7.14 -8.43
C ASN A 514 39.98 -7.48 -8.52
N ASP A 515 39.46 -8.32 -7.61
CA ASP A 515 38.08 -8.75 -7.60
C ASP A 515 37.69 -9.43 -6.27
N VAL A 516 36.40 -9.34 -5.92
CA VAL A 516 35.72 -10.22 -4.95
C VAL A 516 34.60 -10.93 -5.70
N ARG A 517 34.65 -12.26 -5.77
CA ARG A 517 33.70 -13.08 -6.53
C ARG A 517 32.93 -14.02 -5.61
N LEU A 518 31.62 -14.03 -5.76
CA LEU A 518 30.78 -15.11 -5.25
C LEU A 518 30.46 -16.07 -6.40
N GLU A 519 30.81 -17.34 -6.23
CA GLU A 519 30.68 -18.39 -7.23
C GLU A 519 29.64 -19.42 -6.84
N ASN A 520 28.71 -19.70 -7.74
CA ASN A 520 27.62 -20.63 -7.58
C ASN A 520 27.50 -21.50 -8.84
N THR A 521 27.52 -22.83 -8.70
CA THR A 521 27.42 -23.75 -9.84
C THR A 521 26.24 -24.70 -9.63
N HIS A 522 25.27 -24.65 -10.53
CA HIS A 522 24.08 -25.49 -10.52
C HIS A 522 24.29 -26.77 -11.31
N THR A 523 23.63 -27.85 -10.88
CA THR A 523 23.54 -29.09 -11.65
C THR A 523 22.83 -28.89 -12.99
N ALA A 524 23.07 -29.75 -13.95
CA ALA A 524 22.33 -29.79 -15.22
C ALA A 524 20.81 -29.90 -15.00
N TYR A 525 20.39 -30.62 -13.97
CA TYR A 525 18.97 -30.78 -13.57
C TYR A 525 18.34 -29.43 -13.17
N ALA A 526 19.01 -28.64 -12.35
CA ALA A 526 18.47 -27.40 -11.78
C ALA A 526 18.94 -26.12 -12.53
N SER A 527 19.14 -26.21 -13.85
CA SER A 527 19.67 -25.07 -14.63
C SER A 527 19.07 -24.91 -16.03
N LYS A 528 17.88 -25.47 -16.26
CA LYS A 528 17.24 -25.45 -17.59
C LYS A 528 16.73 -24.06 -17.98
N TYR A 529 16.14 -23.34 -17.02
CA TYR A 529 15.54 -22.02 -17.23
C TYR A 529 16.26 -20.94 -16.43
N PHE A 530 16.18 -19.70 -16.92
CA PHE A 530 16.77 -18.54 -16.27
C PHE A 530 15.83 -17.34 -16.37
N MET A 531 15.84 -16.45 -15.37
CA MET A 531 15.06 -15.21 -15.34
C MET A 531 15.76 -14.20 -14.43
N GLY A 532 15.61 -12.91 -14.71
CA GLY A 532 16.07 -11.79 -13.88
C GLY A 532 17.35 -11.14 -14.40
N ILE A 533 17.87 -10.13 -13.69
CA ILE A 533 19.04 -9.32 -14.06
C ILE A 533 19.11 -9.00 -15.56
N GLY A 534 18.03 -8.36 -16.07
CA GLY A 534 17.92 -7.92 -17.47
C GLY A 534 17.57 -9.01 -18.49
N PHE A 535 17.20 -10.23 -18.06
CA PHE A 535 16.70 -11.29 -18.92
C PHE A 535 15.23 -11.59 -18.59
N ASP A 536 14.36 -11.50 -19.59
CA ASP A 536 12.90 -11.59 -19.42
C ASP A 536 12.43 -12.91 -18.84
N GLY A 537 13.16 -13.98 -19.14
CA GLY A 537 12.83 -15.35 -18.70
C GLY A 537 12.73 -16.31 -19.87
N GLY A 538 12.94 -17.61 -19.58
CA GLY A 538 12.86 -18.69 -20.55
C GLY A 538 14.00 -19.67 -20.47
N LEU A 539 14.27 -20.41 -21.56
CA LEU A 539 15.42 -21.31 -21.62
C LEU A 539 16.71 -20.54 -21.38
N ARG A 540 17.56 -21.07 -20.50
CA ARG A 540 18.82 -20.45 -20.12
C ARG A 540 19.73 -20.26 -21.34
N PRO A 541 20.22 -19.02 -21.61
CA PRO A 541 21.22 -18.80 -22.64
C PRO A 541 22.57 -19.44 -22.25
N ALA A 542 23.39 -19.79 -23.24
CA ALA A 542 24.73 -20.33 -22.98
C ALA A 542 25.62 -19.35 -22.20
N LYS A 543 25.39 -18.05 -22.36
CA LYS A 543 26.02 -16.98 -21.59
C LYS A 543 25.09 -15.80 -21.48
N HIS A 544 24.98 -15.22 -20.27
CA HIS A 544 24.34 -13.95 -19.99
C HIS A 544 25.24 -13.12 -19.08
N THR A 545 25.34 -11.83 -19.33
CA THR A 545 26.16 -10.89 -18.54
C THR A 545 25.32 -9.70 -18.15
N TRP A 546 25.33 -9.35 -16.88
CA TRP A 546 24.67 -8.21 -16.29
C TRP A 546 25.69 -7.23 -15.69
N ASN A 547 25.62 -5.95 -16.07
CA ASN A 547 26.55 -4.90 -15.64
C ASN A 547 25.87 -3.83 -14.77
N TRP A 548 24.85 -4.19 -13.99
CA TRP A 548 24.08 -3.30 -13.11
C TRP A 548 23.39 -2.13 -13.85
N GLU A 549 22.78 -2.44 -14.98
CA GLU A 549 21.97 -1.50 -15.76
C GLU A 549 20.52 -1.52 -15.28
N GLY A 550 20.09 -0.47 -14.54
CA GLY A 550 18.74 -0.37 -14.02
C GLY A 550 18.58 -0.97 -12.61
N PRO A 551 17.32 -1.12 -12.14
CA PRO A 551 17.01 -1.42 -10.74
C PRO A 551 16.97 -2.92 -10.41
N TRP A 552 17.44 -3.79 -11.29
CA TRP A 552 17.34 -5.24 -11.07
C TRP A 552 18.49 -5.75 -10.21
N ASP A 553 18.14 -6.61 -9.25
CA ASP A 553 18.99 -7.05 -8.16
C ASP A 553 18.99 -8.56 -7.98
N SER A 554 18.20 -9.29 -8.78
CA SER A 554 17.94 -10.69 -8.51
C SER A 554 17.83 -11.52 -9.80
N TYR A 555 18.11 -12.82 -9.68
CA TYR A 555 17.90 -13.82 -10.72
C TYR A 555 17.33 -15.12 -10.14
N TRP A 556 16.70 -15.89 -10.99
CA TRP A 556 16.31 -17.26 -10.71
C TRP A 556 16.89 -18.21 -11.76
N LEU A 557 17.37 -19.38 -11.30
CA LEU A 557 17.90 -20.43 -12.13
C LEU A 557 17.33 -21.78 -11.66
N GLY A 558 16.70 -22.54 -12.56
CA GLY A 558 16.03 -23.78 -12.15
C GLY A 558 15.20 -24.48 -13.23
N ASN A 559 14.29 -25.33 -12.77
CA ASN A 559 13.22 -25.96 -13.54
C ASN A 559 11.89 -25.95 -12.74
N SER A 560 10.87 -26.69 -13.18
CA SER A 560 9.56 -26.78 -12.49
C SER A 560 9.62 -27.39 -11.08
N LYS A 561 10.68 -28.13 -10.74
CA LYS A 561 10.78 -28.97 -9.52
C LYS A 561 11.96 -28.63 -8.62
N ALA A 562 12.94 -27.88 -9.13
CA ALA A 562 14.13 -27.50 -8.36
C ALA A 562 14.76 -26.24 -8.95
N GLY A 563 15.05 -25.25 -8.13
CA GLY A 563 15.69 -24.01 -8.52
C GLY A 563 16.13 -23.19 -7.32
N LEU A 564 16.86 -22.12 -7.61
CA LEU A 564 17.35 -21.18 -6.61
C LEU A 564 17.12 -19.77 -7.11
N HIS A 565 16.38 -18.97 -6.35
CA HIS A 565 16.31 -17.54 -6.51
C HIS A 565 17.43 -16.91 -5.69
N PHE A 566 18.09 -15.94 -6.26
CA PHE A 566 19.22 -15.22 -5.68
C PHE A 566 18.92 -13.72 -5.76
N GLU A 567 19.03 -13.00 -4.64
CA GLU A 567 18.84 -11.55 -4.56
C GLU A 567 20.05 -10.91 -3.90
N PHE A 568 20.67 -9.92 -4.58
CA PHE A 568 21.77 -9.15 -4.04
C PHE A 568 21.25 -8.05 -3.12
N ARG A 569 21.84 -7.93 -1.92
CA ARG A 569 21.45 -6.96 -0.90
C ARG A 569 22.62 -6.12 -0.47
N GLY A 570 22.37 -5.15 0.39
CA GLY A 570 23.40 -4.30 1.02
C GLY A 570 22.77 -3.32 1.99
N GLY A 571 23.54 -2.78 2.89
CA GLY A 571 23.18 -2.02 4.07
C GLY A 571 21.90 -1.20 4.06
N GLU A 572 21.82 -0.17 3.18
CA GLU A 572 20.61 0.65 3.04
C GLU A 572 19.74 0.25 1.85
N TYR A 573 20.01 -0.88 1.21
CA TYR A 573 19.26 -1.37 0.07
C TYR A 573 18.04 -2.15 0.50
N HIS A 574 16.86 -1.68 0.09
CA HIS A 574 15.57 -2.26 0.35
C HIS A 574 14.89 -2.63 -0.98
N GLY A 575 15.19 -3.77 -1.50
CA GLY A 575 14.51 -4.30 -2.67
C GLY A 575 13.50 -5.38 -2.30
N PRO A 576 12.63 -5.83 -3.22
CA PRO A 576 12.27 -5.27 -4.52
C PRO A 576 11.41 -4.02 -4.36
N LEU A 577 11.54 -3.06 -5.28
CA LEU A 577 10.94 -1.76 -5.10
C LEU A 577 9.90 -1.43 -6.12
N LEU A 578 8.97 -0.76 -5.69
CA LEU A 578 7.65 -0.56 -6.18
C LEU A 578 7.44 0.90 -6.53
N ASN A 579 6.28 1.27 -6.99
CA ASN A 579 5.95 2.53 -7.63
C ASN A 579 6.45 3.80 -6.93
N ASP A 580 6.59 3.80 -5.60
CA ASP A 580 6.88 5.02 -4.85
C ASP A 580 8.36 5.31 -4.68
N TYR A 581 9.21 4.30 -4.75
CA TYR A 581 10.66 4.46 -4.69
C TYR A 581 11.38 3.40 -5.53
N ARG A 582 12.50 3.80 -6.09
CA ARG A 582 13.31 2.94 -6.96
C ARG A 582 14.47 2.37 -6.18
N PRO A 583 14.78 1.08 -6.32
CA PRO A 583 15.96 0.52 -5.70
C PRO A 583 17.24 1.17 -6.27
N LEU A 584 18.16 1.42 -5.37
CA LEU A 584 19.53 1.63 -5.76
C LEU A 584 20.19 0.26 -5.92
N PRO A 585 21.10 0.07 -6.88
CA PRO A 585 21.88 -1.15 -6.96
C PRO A 585 22.61 -1.37 -5.63
N PRO A 586 22.72 -2.63 -5.14
CA PRO A 586 23.46 -2.90 -3.90
C PRO A 586 24.92 -2.47 -4.06
N ALA A 587 25.32 -1.44 -3.33
CA ALA A 587 26.56 -0.70 -3.55
C ALA A 587 27.83 -1.58 -3.50
N ALA A 588 27.86 -2.57 -2.61
CA ALA A 588 28.99 -3.48 -2.48
C ALA A 588 29.19 -4.36 -3.73
N TRP A 589 28.08 -4.84 -4.31
CA TRP A 589 28.11 -5.71 -5.49
C TRP A 589 28.28 -4.93 -6.79
N ALA A 590 27.59 -3.82 -6.94
CA ALA A 590 27.67 -2.95 -8.11
C ALA A 590 28.99 -2.19 -8.19
N ASN A 591 29.60 -1.88 -7.05
CA ASN A 591 30.90 -1.24 -6.89
C ASN A 591 31.13 -0.06 -7.85
N GLY A 592 30.17 0.86 -7.93
CA GLY A 592 30.23 2.02 -8.82
C GLY A 592 30.25 1.66 -10.32
N GLY A 593 29.60 0.55 -10.70
CA GLY A 593 29.53 0.07 -12.09
C GLY A 593 30.70 -0.82 -12.53
N LYS A 594 31.62 -1.17 -11.64
CA LYS A 594 32.70 -2.12 -11.93
C LYS A 594 32.28 -3.57 -11.77
N GLY A 595 31.24 -3.81 -10.97
CA GLY A 595 30.67 -5.12 -10.71
C GLY A 595 29.89 -5.68 -11.90
N LYS A 596 29.73 -6.99 -11.94
CA LYS A 596 28.94 -7.70 -12.95
C LYS A 596 28.50 -9.07 -12.44
N VAL A 597 27.44 -9.60 -13.03
CA VAL A 597 27.01 -10.97 -12.83
C VAL A 597 27.05 -11.72 -14.16
N VAL A 598 27.67 -12.88 -14.20
CA VAL A 598 27.81 -13.73 -15.40
C VAL A 598 27.20 -15.08 -15.11
N CYS A 599 26.16 -15.48 -15.88
CA CYS A 599 25.67 -16.85 -15.96
C CYS A 599 26.20 -17.51 -17.23
N GLN A 600 26.82 -18.69 -17.11
CA GLN A 600 27.44 -19.38 -18.25
C GLN A 600 27.33 -20.91 -18.13
N GLY A 601 27.33 -21.61 -19.28
CA GLY A 601 27.21 -23.06 -19.43
C GLY A 601 26.28 -23.41 -20.59
N GLN A 602 26.53 -24.51 -21.28
CA GLN A 602 25.66 -24.99 -22.36
C GLN A 602 24.30 -25.43 -21.79
N LEU A 603 23.24 -25.31 -22.57
CA LEU A 603 21.92 -25.83 -22.17
C LEU A 603 22.01 -27.36 -21.90
N ASN A 604 21.34 -27.85 -20.89
CA ASN A 604 21.38 -29.23 -20.38
C ASN A 604 22.74 -29.64 -19.81
N SER A 605 23.60 -28.72 -19.45
CA SER A 605 24.82 -28.95 -18.67
C SER A 605 24.79 -28.10 -17.38
N GLU A 606 25.77 -28.29 -16.52
CA GLU A 606 25.99 -27.42 -15.36
C GLU A 606 26.01 -25.94 -15.78
N ALA A 607 25.51 -25.09 -14.89
CA ALA A 607 25.54 -23.66 -15.09
C ALA A 607 26.30 -22.99 -13.94
N GLN A 608 27.30 -22.18 -14.30
CA GLN A 608 28.01 -21.38 -13.32
C GLN A 608 27.48 -19.94 -13.33
N VAL A 609 27.19 -19.40 -12.15
CA VAL A 609 26.91 -17.99 -11.94
C VAL A 609 28.00 -17.37 -11.09
N ILE A 610 28.57 -16.29 -11.57
CA ILE A 610 29.65 -15.55 -10.92
C ILE A 610 29.21 -14.11 -10.72
N ALA A 611 29.07 -13.69 -9.46
CA ALA A 611 28.90 -12.28 -9.10
C ALA A 611 30.26 -11.69 -8.72
N SER A 612 30.72 -10.73 -9.50
CA SER A 612 32.04 -10.10 -9.42
C SER A 612 31.89 -8.63 -9.08
N THR A 613 32.64 -8.12 -8.12
CA THR A 613 32.67 -6.69 -7.79
C THR A 613 33.61 -5.88 -8.69
N GLY A 614 34.51 -6.53 -9.43
CA GLY A 614 35.67 -5.87 -10.03
C GLY A 614 36.62 -5.31 -8.99
N SER A 615 37.56 -4.46 -9.40
CA SER A 615 38.59 -3.96 -8.49
C SER A 615 38.00 -3.15 -7.32
N THR A 616 38.38 -3.52 -6.11
CA THR A 616 37.90 -2.90 -4.87
C THR A 616 38.98 -2.79 -3.83
N THR A 617 38.81 -1.97 -2.82
CA THR A 617 39.73 -1.81 -1.68
C THR A 617 39.08 -2.36 -0.43
N LEU A 618 39.75 -3.28 0.26
CA LEU A 618 39.41 -3.71 1.59
C LEU A 618 40.14 -2.92 2.65
N SER A 619 39.45 -2.66 3.75
CA SER A 619 40.03 -2.03 4.94
C SER A 619 40.09 -3.00 6.13
N PRO A 620 40.85 -2.67 7.19
CA PRO A 620 40.82 -3.43 8.44
C PRO A 620 39.45 -3.46 9.13
N GLU A 621 38.64 -2.40 8.96
CA GLU A 621 37.25 -2.32 9.48
C GLU A 621 36.33 -3.30 8.78
N GLY A 622 36.68 -3.66 7.54
CA GLY A 622 35.95 -4.61 6.71
C GLY A 622 34.96 -3.95 5.75
N ASN A 623 34.61 -4.70 4.70
CA ASN A 623 33.53 -4.40 3.77
C ASN A 623 32.40 -5.42 4.00
N ASP A 624 31.17 -4.92 4.03
CA ASP A 624 29.99 -5.75 4.22
C ASP A 624 29.39 -6.13 2.85
N TYR A 625 28.97 -7.40 2.72
CA TYR A 625 28.25 -7.94 1.56
C TYR A 625 27.03 -8.69 2.06
N GLU A 626 25.90 -8.52 1.40
CA GLU A 626 24.65 -9.20 1.74
C GLU A 626 24.01 -9.80 0.51
N PHE A 627 23.36 -10.95 0.66
CA PHE A 627 22.54 -11.58 -0.37
C PHE A 627 21.55 -12.56 0.25
N ASP A 628 20.49 -12.85 -0.51
CA ASP A 628 19.45 -13.78 -0.14
C ASP A 628 19.35 -14.94 -1.14
N LEU A 629 18.98 -16.10 -0.63
CA LEU A 629 18.62 -17.28 -1.42
C LEU A 629 17.20 -17.70 -1.08
N LEU A 630 16.44 -18.17 -2.07
CA LEU A 630 15.18 -18.89 -1.83
C LEU A 630 15.15 -20.15 -2.69
N ILE A 631 15.02 -21.29 -2.02
CA ILE A 631 14.91 -22.59 -2.68
C ILE A 631 13.50 -22.75 -3.25
N THR A 632 13.38 -23.06 -4.55
CA THR A 632 12.11 -23.16 -5.26
C THR A 632 11.86 -24.55 -5.85
N PRO A 633 10.58 -24.96 -6.00
CA PRO A 633 9.37 -24.26 -5.54
C PRO A 633 9.36 -24.08 -4.02
N ALA A 634 8.87 -22.91 -3.56
CA ALA A 634 8.82 -22.61 -2.13
C ALA A 634 7.85 -23.54 -1.38
N LYS A 635 6.74 -23.87 -2.03
CA LYS A 635 5.68 -24.80 -1.56
C LYS A 635 5.12 -25.58 -2.75
N PRO A 636 4.43 -26.72 -2.55
CA PRO A 636 3.73 -27.42 -3.62
C PRO A 636 2.64 -26.54 -4.27
N VAL A 637 2.47 -26.66 -5.58
CA VAL A 637 1.35 -26.02 -6.30
C VAL A 637 0.03 -26.69 -5.90
N ASP A 638 -0.94 -25.90 -5.45
CA ASP A 638 -2.30 -26.35 -5.13
C ASP A 638 -3.24 -26.12 -6.32
N THR A 639 -3.29 -27.08 -7.25
CA THR A 639 -4.15 -26.99 -8.44
C THR A 639 -5.63 -27.08 -8.08
N HIS A 640 -6.01 -27.85 -7.05
CA HIS A 640 -7.39 -27.96 -6.60
C HIS A 640 -7.93 -26.59 -6.15
N LYS A 641 -7.20 -25.92 -5.28
CA LYS A 641 -7.54 -24.56 -4.81
C LYS A 641 -7.59 -23.57 -5.98
N HIS A 642 -6.58 -23.61 -6.86
CA HIS A 642 -6.52 -22.70 -8.01
C HIS A 642 -7.74 -22.82 -8.92
N PHE A 643 -8.14 -24.01 -9.31
CA PHE A 643 -9.27 -24.23 -10.23
C PHE A 643 -10.65 -24.10 -9.57
N SER A 644 -10.73 -24.15 -8.23
CA SER A 644 -11.98 -23.92 -7.50
C SER A 644 -12.27 -22.45 -7.19
N GLU A 645 -11.27 -21.57 -7.22
CA GLU A 645 -11.37 -20.16 -6.90
C GLU A 645 -11.59 -19.32 -8.17
N ARG A 646 -12.69 -18.56 -8.24
CA ARG A 646 -13.14 -17.80 -9.42
C ARG A 646 -13.53 -16.39 -9.03
N TYR A 647 -12.85 -15.43 -9.61
CA TYR A 647 -12.83 -14.05 -9.13
C TYR A 647 -13.72 -13.14 -9.95
N TYR A 648 -14.45 -12.29 -9.23
CA TYR A 648 -15.16 -11.14 -9.74
C TYR A 648 -14.52 -9.85 -9.23
N HIS A 649 -14.39 -8.86 -10.09
CA HIS A 649 -13.79 -7.58 -9.77
C HIS A 649 -14.52 -6.44 -10.47
N ALA A 650 -15.61 -5.97 -9.86
CA ALA A 650 -16.43 -4.84 -10.31
C ALA A 650 -17.28 -4.36 -9.13
N PRO A 651 -18.19 -3.40 -9.29
CA PRO A 651 -19.07 -2.97 -8.22
C PRO A 651 -19.81 -4.13 -7.57
N HIS A 652 -19.79 -4.20 -6.25
CA HIS A 652 -20.38 -5.31 -5.46
C HIS A 652 -21.83 -5.63 -5.82
N THR A 653 -22.59 -4.64 -6.31
CA THR A 653 -23.98 -4.81 -6.79
C THR A 653 -24.14 -5.75 -7.98
N GLY A 654 -23.07 -6.04 -8.72
CA GLY A 654 -23.08 -6.99 -9.84
C GLY A 654 -22.60 -8.40 -9.48
N PHE A 655 -22.26 -8.65 -8.22
CA PHE A 655 -21.66 -9.92 -7.84
C PHE A 655 -22.64 -11.10 -7.93
N ASP A 656 -23.92 -10.90 -7.64
CA ASP A 656 -24.94 -11.97 -7.78
C ASP A 656 -25.05 -12.52 -9.19
N GLU A 657 -24.97 -11.65 -10.21
CA GLU A 657 -25.02 -12.08 -11.61
C GLU A 657 -23.73 -12.84 -11.99
N ALA A 658 -22.57 -12.32 -11.59
CA ALA A 658 -21.29 -13.00 -11.82
C ALA A 658 -21.23 -14.37 -11.11
N ALA A 659 -21.86 -14.50 -9.94
CA ALA A 659 -21.93 -15.74 -9.19
C ALA A 659 -22.79 -16.80 -9.90
N LYS A 660 -23.86 -16.41 -10.58
CA LYS A 660 -24.64 -17.31 -11.45
C LYS A 660 -23.78 -17.88 -12.59
N GLU A 661 -22.80 -17.11 -13.05
CA GLU A 661 -21.83 -17.52 -14.06
C GLU A 661 -20.62 -18.27 -13.50
N GLY A 662 -20.55 -18.46 -12.19
CA GLY A 662 -19.56 -19.29 -11.51
C GLY A 662 -18.53 -18.56 -10.69
N ALA A 663 -18.58 -17.23 -10.57
CA ALA A 663 -17.72 -16.50 -9.64
C ALA A 663 -18.09 -16.82 -8.18
N ASN A 664 -17.09 -17.03 -7.32
CA ASN A 664 -17.30 -17.32 -5.90
C ASN A 664 -16.46 -16.46 -4.96
N ILE A 665 -15.67 -15.54 -5.51
CA ILE A 665 -14.84 -14.59 -4.76
C ILE A 665 -15.02 -13.20 -5.36
N ILE A 666 -15.34 -12.21 -4.50
CA ILE A 666 -15.32 -10.80 -4.89
C ILE A 666 -14.10 -10.08 -4.32
N ASN A 667 -13.41 -9.29 -5.15
CA ASN A 667 -12.48 -8.25 -4.72
C ASN A 667 -13.20 -6.89 -4.72
N ILE A 668 -13.48 -6.32 -3.54
CA ILE A 668 -14.05 -4.98 -3.41
C ILE A 668 -12.92 -3.97 -3.52
N HIS A 669 -12.88 -3.24 -4.63
CA HIS A 669 -11.92 -2.16 -4.85
C HIS A 669 -12.26 -0.93 -3.99
N HIS A 670 -11.28 -0.02 -3.75
CA HIS A 670 -11.57 1.29 -3.16
C HIS A 670 -12.45 2.15 -4.09
N ALA A 671 -12.92 3.30 -3.63
CA ALA A 671 -13.86 4.18 -4.32
C ALA A 671 -15.25 3.55 -4.59
N GLN A 672 -15.65 2.58 -3.76
CA GLN A 672 -16.96 1.94 -3.80
C GLN A 672 -17.67 2.07 -2.44
N LYS A 673 -19.00 1.94 -2.42
CA LYS A 673 -19.81 2.10 -1.21
C LYS A 673 -19.31 1.28 -0.01
N LEU A 674 -18.81 0.06 -0.23
CA LEU A 674 -18.33 -0.84 0.83
C LEU A 674 -16.82 -0.71 1.11
N ASN A 675 -16.10 0.09 0.34
CA ASN A 675 -14.70 0.45 0.56
C ASN A 675 -14.45 1.83 -0.08
N PRO A 676 -15.01 2.90 0.52
CA PRO A 676 -15.07 4.20 -0.15
C PRO A 676 -13.72 4.89 -0.28
N VAL A 677 -12.80 4.63 0.63
CA VAL A 677 -11.52 5.34 0.73
C VAL A 677 -10.34 4.38 0.76
N ILE A 678 -9.19 4.84 0.29
CA ILE A 678 -7.98 4.03 0.21
C ILE A 678 -7.45 3.66 1.61
N ASN A 679 -7.19 2.39 1.82
CA ASN A 679 -6.47 1.83 2.99
C ASN A 679 -7.05 2.16 4.38
N TYR A 680 -8.31 2.63 4.44
CA TYR A 680 -8.98 2.92 5.70
C TYR A 680 -10.44 2.42 5.72
N PRO A 681 -10.70 1.10 5.59
CA PRO A 681 -12.04 0.53 5.47
C PRO A 681 -12.86 0.57 6.77
N PHE A 682 -12.34 1.18 7.82
CA PHE A 682 -12.92 1.23 9.15
C PHE A 682 -14.12 2.20 9.27
N ILE A 683 -14.33 3.08 8.28
CA ILE A 683 -15.44 4.04 8.29
C ILE A 683 -16.79 3.45 7.86
N VAL A 684 -16.81 2.23 7.31
CA VAL A 684 -18.01 1.54 6.79
C VAL A 684 -18.27 0.20 7.46
N GLN A 685 -17.91 0.06 8.72
CA GLN A 685 -17.88 -1.21 9.46
C GLN A 685 -19.17 -2.03 9.35
N ASP A 686 -20.31 -1.43 9.63
CA ASP A 686 -21.59 -2.16 9.72
C ASP A 686 -22.07 -2.63 8.35
N SER A 687 -21.96 -1.78 7.33
CA SER A 687 -22.33 -2.14 5.96
C SER A 687 -21.46 -3.26 5.41
N LEU A 688 -20.16 -3.21 5.68
CA LEU A 688 -19.22 -4.24 5.23
C LEU A 688 -19.44 -5.57 5.96
N LYS A 689 -19.66 -5.54 7.28
CA LYS A 689 -20.02 -6.74 8.05
C LYS A 689 -21.31 -7.40 7.53
N ALA A 690 -22.33 -6.59 7.28
CA ALA A 690 -23.61 -7.09 6.76
C ALA A 690 -23.46 -7.74 5.39
N PHE A 691 -22.70 -7.13 4.48
CA PHE A 691 -22.42 -7.68 3.15
C PHE A 691 -21.65 -9.01 3.25
N ILE A 692 -20.57 -9.06 4.03
CA ILE A 692 -19.77 -10.29 4.20
C ILE A 692 -20.65 -11.41 4.78
N ALA A 693 -21.45 -11.11 5.81
CA ALA A 693 -22.35 -12.10 6.42
C ALA A 693 -23.42 -12.61 5.44
N HIS A 694 -23.88 -11.75 4.52
CA HIS A 694 -24.81 -12.14 3.46
C HIS A 694 -24.13 -13.10 2.46
N GLU A 695 -22.93 -12.75 1.94
CA GLU A 695 -22.23 -13.58 0.97
C GLU A 695 -21.82 -14.95 1.52
N HIS A 696 -21.47 -15.03 2.80
CA HIS A 696 -21.16 -16.29 3.47
C HIS A 696 -22.34 -17.28 3.51
N GLN A 697 -23.60 -16.80 3.44
CA GLN A 697 -24.78 -17.70 3.36
C GLN A 697 -24.81 -18.49 2.04
N PHE A 698 -24.09 -18.03 1.02
CA PHE A 698 -23.98 -18.65 -0.30
C PHE A 698 -22.61 -19.31 -0.54
N ASP A 699 -21.81 -19.48 0.52
CA ASP A 699 -20.42 -20.00 0.43
C ASP A 699 -19.52 -19.17 -0.52
N ARG A 700 -19.72 -17.85 -0.53
CA ARG A 700 -18.94 -16.89 -1.32
C ARG A 700 -17.98 -16.13 -0.44
N LYS A 701 -16.77 -15.85 -0.97
CA LYS A 701 -15.71 -15.15 -0.26
C LYS A 701 -15.68 -13.68 -0.62
N VAL A 702 -15.41 -12.84 0.38
CA VAL A 702 -15.29 -11.38 0.22
C VAL A 702 -13.88 -10.94 0.59
N LYS A 703 -13.22 -10.24 -0.32
CA LYS A 703 -11.88 -9.66 -0.15
C LYS A 703 -11.94 -8.15 -0.35
N LEU A 704 -11.04 -7.44 0.31
CA LEU A 704 -10.89 -5.99 0.15
C LEU A 704 -9.57 -5.62 -0.54
N TYR A 705 -9.64 -4.55 -1.33
CA TYR A 705 -8.47 -3.77 -1.69
C TYR A 705 -7.92 -3.13 -0.41
N TYR A 706 -6.75 -3.55 0.02
CA TYR A 706 -6.07 -3.08 1.21
C TYR A 706 -4.57 -3.18 0.98
N THR A 707 -3.98 -2.07 0.54
CA THR A 707 -2.56 -1.92 0.25
C THR A 707 -1.91 -1.00 1.29
N ILE A 708 -0.64 -0.64 1.13
CA ILE A 708 0.09 0.12 2.17
C ILE A 708 0.67 1.44 1.67
N ARG A 709 0.73 1.65 0.38
CA ARG A 709 1.47 2.72 -0.29
C ARG A 709 0.98 4.13 0.06
N GLU A 710 -0.33 4.26 0.18
CA GLU A 710 -1.02 5.52 0.38
C GLU A 710 -2.00 5.44 1.55
N LEU A 711 -2.36 6.60 2.05
CA LEU A 711 -3.34 6.77 3.12
C LEU A 711 -4.32 7.90 2.77
N THR A 712 -5.60 7.66 3.00
CA THR A 712 -6.67 8.62 2.75
C THR A 712 -6.64 9.82 3.71
N ASN A 713 -7.08 10.97 3.23
CA ASN A 713 -7.38 12.16 4.05
C ASN A 713 -8.55 11.94 5.05
N TYR A 714 -9.31 10.85 4.91
CA TYR A 714 -10.36 10.46 5.87
C TYR A 714 -9.84 9.72 7.11
N THR A 715 -8.54 9.48 7.20
CA THR A 715 -7.94 8.83 8.37
C THR A 715 -8.16 9.68 9.62
N THR A 716 -8.85 9.14 10.61
CA THR A 716 -9.17 9.86 11.85
C THR A 716 -7.89 10.30 12.58
N GLU A 717 -6.85 9.48 12.55
CA GLU A 717 -5.57 9.74 13.19
C GLU A 717 -4.63 10.65 12.38
N ILE A 718 -5.06 11.24 11.26
CA ILE A 718 -4.20 11.94 10.28
C ILE A 718 -3.28 13.00 10.92
N PHE A 719 -3.79 13.78 11.88
CA PHE A 719 -3.00 14.82 12.56
C PHE A 719 -1.98 14.23 13.56
N ALA A 720 -2.32 13.10 14.18
CA ALA A 720 -1.37 12.35 15.01
C ALA A 720 -0.23 11.78 14.14
N LEU A 721 -0.58 11.17 13.01
CA LEU A 721 0.41 10.63 12.07
C LEU A 721 1.30 11.72 11.49
N LYS A 722 0.74 12.88 11.14
CA LYS A 722 1.50 14.05 10.67
C LYS A 722 2.49 14.55 11.74
N SER A 723 2.12 14.53 13.01
CA SER A 723 2.98 14.97 14.12
C SER A 723 4.25 14.12 14.33
N LEU A 724 4.37 12.96 13.68
CA LEU A 724 5.50 12.04 13.77
C LEU A 724 6.68 12.41 12.83
N ASN A 725 6.74 13.62 12.32
CA ASN A 725 7.88 14.19 11.57
C ASN A 725 8.38 13.31 10.42
N HIS A 726 7.53 13.04 9.44
CA HIS A 726 7.81 12.24 8.24
C HIS A 726 8.10 10.75 8.49
N GLU A 727 7.96 10.27 9.69
CA GLU A 727 8.07 8.83 9.93
C GLU A 727 7.03 8.06 9.09
N ILE A 728 5.82 8.60 8.97
CA ILE A 728 4.71 7.92 8.30
C ILE A 728 4.29 8.61 7.01
N LEU A 729 4.05 9.92 7.04
CA LEU A 729 3.71 10.69 5.84
C LEU A 729 4.96 11.22 5.17
N ALA A 730 5.13 10.92 3.87
CA ALA A 730 6.28 11.40 3.12
C ALA A 730 6.31 12.93 3.05
N SER A 731 7.50 13.50 3.22
CA SER A 731 7.74 14.95 3.09
C SER A 731 7.45 15.44 1.68
N GLY A 732 6.95 16.65 1.56
CA GLY A 732 6.67 17.30 0.30
C GLY A 732 6.25 18.75 0.46
N VAL A 733 6.10 19.48 -0.65
CA VAL A 733 5.75 20.91 -0.64
C VAL A 733 4.29 21.19 -0.25
N GLY A 734 3.45 20.16 -0.18
CA GLY A 734 2.03 20.31 0.10
C GLY A 734 1.26 20.91 -1.11
N TYR A 735 0.42 20.09 -1.74
CA TYR A 735 -0.48 20.52 -2.83
C TYR A 735 -1.63 19.51 -2.95
N GLY A 736 -2.45 19.60 -3.96
CA GLY A 736 -3.51 18.63 -4.22
C GLY A 736 -4.90 19.24 -4.11
N ILE A 737 -5.87 18.45 -3.65
CA ILE A 737 -7.24 18.96 -3.48
C ILE A 737 -7.30 19.99 -2.35
N PRO A 738 -8.30 20.91 -2.37
CA PRO A 738 -8.41 21.99 -1.40
C PRO A 738 -8.35 21.52 0.05
N TRP A 739 -9.03 20.44 0.40
CA TRP A 739 -9.01 19.91 1.77
C TRP A 739 -7.58 19.67 2.30
N LEU A 740 -6.69 19.08 1.47
CA LEU A 740 -5.28 18.88 1.87
C LEU A 740 -4.56 20.21 2.13
N CYS A 741 -4.72 21.17 1.21
CA CYS A 741 -4.08 22.49 1.31
C CYS A 741 -4.61 23.33 2.47
N GLU A 742 -5.88 23.18 2.84
CA GLU A 742 -6.57 23.96 3.85
C GLU A 742 -6.43 23.36 5.26
N HIS A 743 -6.32 22.02 5.38
CA HIS A 743 -6.29 21.34 6.67
C HIS A 743 -4.93 20.72 7.03
N LEU A 744 -4.15 20.20 6.06
CA LEU A 744 -2.78 19.75 6.31
C LEU A 744 -1.74 20.84 6.03
N ILE A 745 -2.07 21.82 5.20
CA ILE A 745 -1.32 23.04 4.89
C ILE A 745 -0.10 22.75 4.04
N ASP A 746 0.95 22.16 4.59
CA ASP A 746 2.23 21.85 3.97
C ASP A 746 2.84 20.57 4.54
N ASP A 747 4.03 20.25 4.06
CA ASP A 747 4.86 19.17 4.57
C ASP A 747 4.22 17.78 4.47
N TYR A 748 3.64 17.51 3.30
CA TYR A 748 3.12 16.22 2.87
C TYR A 748 3.23 16.08 1.35
N LYS A 749 3.16 14.86 0.84
CA LYS A 749 3.17 14.54 -0.58
C LYS A 749 1.86 13.86 -0.97
N PRO A 750 1.01 14.48 -1.81
CA PRO A 750 -0.18 13.81 -2.33
C PRO A 750 0.19 12.78 -3.40
N ALA A 751 -0.60 11.71 -3.51
CA ALA A 751 -0.42 10.64 -4.50
C ALA A 751 -1.41 10.78 -5.66
N TRP A 752 -2.71 10.71 -5.37
CA TRP A 752 -3.82 10.81 -6.32
C TRP A 752 -5.11 11.14 -5.56
N TYR A 753 -6.20 11.35 -6.27
CA TYR A 753 -7.53 11.51 -5.67
C TYR A 753 -8.62 10.85 -6.52
N THR A 754 -9.76 10.56 -5.90
CA THR A 754 -10.98 10.17 -6.58
C THR A 754 -12.19 10.86 -5.97
N GLU A 755 -13.15 11.25 -6.81
CA GLU A 755 -14.39 11.88 -6.35
C GLU A 755 -15.28 10.85 -5.65
N LEU A 756 -15.90 11.24 -4.56
CA LEU A 756 -16.88 10.44 -3.82
C LEU A 756 -18.31 10.95 -4.08
N PRO A 757 -19.35 10.08 -3.94
CA PRO A 757 -20.73 10.46 -4.25
C PRO A 757 -21.30 11.63 -3.42
N ASN A 758 -20.70 11.95 -2.26
CA ASN A 758 -21.13 13.01 -1.35
C ASN A 758 -20.46 14.38 -1.63
N GLU A 759 -19.96 14.59 -2.86
CA GLU A 759 -19.24 15.80 -3.28
C GLU A 759 -17.92 16.07 -2.52
N THR A 760 -17.36 15.06 -1.90
CA THR A 760 -16.02 15.07 -1.31
C THR A 760 -15.06 14.28 -2.20
N SER A 761 -13.79 14.20 -1.78
CA SER A 761 -12.79 13.39 -2.50
C SER A 761 -11.99 12.55 -1.52
N ASP A 762 -11.76 11.30 -1.89
CA ASP A 762 -10.70 10.49 -1.30
C ASP A 762 -9.36 10.97 -1.88
N ALA A 763 -8.58 11.66 -1.06
CA ALA A 763 -7.26 12.14 -1.43
C ALA A 763 -6.19 11.29 -0.77
N ALA A 764 -5.44 10.58 -1.58
CA ALA A 764 -4.37 9.71 -1.13
C ALA A 764 -3.09 10.52 -0.84
N LEU A 765 -2.46 10.23 0.29
CA LEU A 765 -1.17 10.75 0.72
C LEU A 765 -0.11 9.67 0.61
N VAL A 766 1.06 10.00 0.10
CA VAL A 766 2.20 9.06 0.01
C VAL A 766 2.75 8.79 1.41
N LEU A 767 2.99 7.52 1.71
CA LEU A 767 3.64 7.08 2.94
C LEU A 767 5.16 6.98 2.76
N SER A 768 5.92 7.10 3.86
CA SER A 768 7.39 7.12 3.82
C SER A 768 8.04 5.72 3.73
N GLY A 769 7.28 4.66 3.42
CA GLY A 769 7.82 3.31 3.24
C GLY A 769 7.91 2.51 4.54
N PHE A 770 9.10 2.02 4.90
CA PHE A 770 9.31 1.19 6.09
C PHE A 770 9.20 1.99 7.39
N SER A 771 8.00 2.03 7.95
CA SER A 771 7.67 2.79 9.15
C SER A 771 6.74 2.01 10.07
N ARG A 772 6.41 2.56 11.23
CA ARG A 772 5.41 2.00 12.15
C ARG A 772 4.01 1.91 11.53
N TRP A 773 3.76 2.54 10.39
CA TRP A 773 2.52 2.34 9.65
C TRP A 773 2.32 0.87 9.25
N ILE A 774 3.38 0.12 8.99
CA ILE A 774 3.31 -1.33 8.75
C ILE A 774 2.68 -2.04 9.95
N ASN A 775 3.06 -1.70 11.17
CA ASN A 775 2.48 -2.28 12.39
C ASN A 775 0.99 -1.95 12.51
N TYR A 776 0.61 -0.69 12.23
CA TYR A 776 -0.78 -0.24 12.20
C TYR A 776 -1.60 -1.01 11.16
N TYR A 777 -1.06 -1.14 9.94
CA TYR A 777 -1.67 -1.88 8.85
C TYR A 777 -1.92 -3.35 9.21
N LEU A 778 -0.94 -4.01 9.82
CA LEU A 778 -1.03 -5.42 10.23
C LEU A 778 -2.04 -5.64 11.37
N GLU A 779 -2.12 -4.73 12.32
CA GLU A 779 -3.17 -4.76 13.34
C GLU A 779 -4.56 -4.49 12.74
N GLY A 780 -4.65 -3.60 11.77
CA GLY A 780 -5.87 -3.36 11.00
C GLY A 780 -6.34 -4.62 10.28
N LEU A 781 -5.41 -5.37 9.67
CA LEU A 781 -5.68 -6.65 9.04
C LEU A 781 -6.24 -7.68 10.06
N ARG A 782 -5.58 -7.84 11.22
CA ARG A 782 -6.07 -8.68 12.33
C ARG A 782 -7.47 -8.28 12.74
N TRP A 783 -7.68 -6.98 12.97
CA TRP A 783 -8.96 -6.46 13.45
C TRP A 783 -10.10 -6.73 12.44
N MET A 784 -9.84 -6.58 11.13
CA MET A 784 -10.81 -6.91 10.07
C MET A 784 -11.14 -8.41 10.05
N PHE A 785 -10.15 -9.29 10.20
CA PHE A 785 -10.41 -10.73 10.27
C PHE A 785 -11.26 -11.12 11.47
N GLU A 786 -11.03 -10.51 12.63
CA GLU A 786 -11.82 -10.79 13.84
C GLU A 786 -13.22 -10.20 13.78
N ASN A 787 -13.39 -8.98 13.27
CA ASN A 787 -14.62 -8.22 13.38
C ASN A 787 -15.51 -8.30 12.13
N TYR A 788 -14.92 -8.36 10.92
CA TYR A 788 -15.65 -8.46 9.66
C TYR A 788 -15.76 -9.89 9.15
N LYS A 789 -14.91 -10.81 9.59
CA LYS A 789 -14.76 -12.15 9.04
C LYS A 789 -14.34 -12.12 7.56
N LEU A 790 -13.56 -11.14 7.19
CA LEU A 790 -13.03 -10.94 5.85
C LEU A 790 -12.29 -12.20 5.36
N ASP A 791 -12.42 -12.56 4.07
CA ASP A 791 -11.84 -13.77 3.49
C ASP A 791 -10.50 -13.51 2.77
N GLY A 792 -9.98 -12.31 2.85
CA GLY A 792 -8.69 -11.98 2.29
C GLY A 792 -8.54 -10.53 1.86
N ILE A 793 -7.38 -10.26 1.27
CA ILE A 793 -7.05 -8.94 0.77
C ILE A 793 -6.51 -9.02 -0.66
N TYR A 794 -6.65 -7.94 -1.37
CA TYR A 794 -6.02 -7.67 -2.66
C TYR A 794 -5.09 -6.48 -2.49
N MET A 795 -3.81 -6.68 -2.76
CA MET A 795 -2.79 -5.67 -2.65
C MET A 795 -2.35 -5.23 -4.04
N ASP A 796 -2.52 -3.95 -4.30
CA ASP A 796 -2.09 -3.30 -5.53
C ASP A 796 -0.73 -2.64 -5.28
N ASP A 797 0.22 -2.87 -6.20
CA ASP A 797 1.56 -2.30 -6.10
C ASP A 797 2.20 -2.45 -4.70
N VAL A 798 2.66 -3.64 -4.39
CA VAL A 798 3.26 -3.98 -3.10
C VAL A 798 4.47 -3.11 -2.77
N SER A 799 4.46 -2.48 -1.60
CA SER A 799 5.55 -1.62 -1.09
C SER A 799 6.18 -2.16 0.19
N PHE A 800 6.14 -3.47 0.40
CA PHE A 800 6.86 -4.08 1.52
C PHE A 800 7.86 -5.13 1.10
N ASP A 801 8.70 -5.47 2.04
CA ASP A 801 9.63 -6.55 1.92
C ASP A 801 9.02 -7.87 2.47
N ARG A 802 9.70 -8.98 2.19
CA ARG A 802 9.34 -10.35 2.59
C ARG A 802 8.96 -10.49 4.08
N PRO A 803 9.67 -9.90 5.08
CA PRO A 803 9.29 -10.03 6.49
C PRO A 803 7.86 -9.56 6.79
N VAL A 804 7.36 -8.53 6.11
CA VAL A 804 6.00 -8.04 6.29
C VAL A 804 4.98 -9.03 5.74
N MET A 805 5.24 -9.60 4.55
CA MET A 805 4.39 -10.64 3.95
C MET A 805 4.32 -11.89 4.84
N LYS A 806 5.43 -12.27 5.46
CA LYS A 806 5.49 -13.34 6.45
C LYS A 806 4.60 -13.05 7.66
N ARG A 807 4.68 -11.85 8.23
CA ARG A 807 3.81 -11.39 9.32
C ARG A 807 2.33 -11.44 8.94
N MET A 808 1.98 -10.99 7.73
CA MET A 808 0.61 -11.05 7.21
C MET A 808 0.08 -12.48 7.15
N ARG A 809 0.86 -13.42 6.60
CA ARG A 809 0.44 -14.83 6.53
C ARG A 809 0.23 -15.44 7.92
N LYS A 810 1.09 -15.12 8.90
CA LYS A 810 0.92 -15.57 10.29
C LYS A 810 -0.35 -15.04 10.93
N ILE A 811 -0.68 -13.79 10.68
CA ILE A 811 -1.93 -13.17 11.16
C ILE A 811 -3.14 -13.91 10.54
N ILE A 812 -3.10 -14.18 9.25
CA ILE A 812 -4.16 -14.93 8.55
C ILE A 812 -4.33 -16.32 9.15
N GLU A 813 -3.25 -17.09 9.28
CA GLU A 813 -3.33 -18.46 9.81
C GLU A 813 -3.87 -18.50 11.23
N LYS A 814 -3.62 -17.46 12.03
CA LYS A 814 -4.08 -17.40 13.42
C LYS A 814 -5.53 -16.92 13.54
N TYR A 815 -5.96 -15.92 12.80
CA TYR A 815 -7.22 -15.21 13.01
C TYR A 815 -8.28 -15.51 11.96
N ARG A 816 -7.89 -15.92 10.74
CA ARG A 816 -8.80 -16.29 9.65
C ARG A 816 -8.16 -17.35 8.75
N PRO A 817 -7.95 -18.59 9.24
CA PRO A 817 -7.34 -19.67 8.45
C PRO A 817 -8.06 -19.84 7.11
N GLY A 818 -7.28 -19.93 6.01
CA GLY A 818 -7.83 -20.06 4.65
C GLY A 818 -8.15 -18.74 3.96
N ALA A 819 -7.99 -17.58 4.60
CA ALA A 819 -8.10 -16.30 3.93
C ALA A 819 -6.93 -16.07 2.96
N LEU A 820 -7.18 -15.29 1.91
CA LEU A 820 -6.35 -15.18 0.72
C LEU A 820 -5.55 -13.87 0.70
N ILE A 821 -4.31 -13.95 0.19
CA ILE A 821 -3.49 -12.79 -0.16
C ILE A 821 -3.24 -12.82 -1.66
N ASP A 822 -3.80 -11.85 -2.38
CA ASP A 822 -3.53 -11.65 -3.80
C ASP A 822 -2.69 -10.40 -4.00
N LEU A 823 -1.71 -10.47 -4.90
CA LEU A 823 -0.92 -9.34 -5.33
C LEU A 823 -1.28 -8.95 -6.76
N HIS A 824 -1.31 -7.65 -7.03
CA HIS A 824 -1.22 -7.09 -8.37
C HIS A 824 0.27 -6.85 -8.70
N SER A 825 0.71 -7.29 -9.88
CA SER A 825 2.08 -7.05 -10.30
C SER A 825 2.32 -5.58 -10.57
N ASN A 826 3.50 -5.11 -10.18
CA ASN A 826 4.01 -3.83 -10.63
C ASN A 826 4.86 -4.04 -11.88
N THR A 827 4.63 -3.24 -12.90
CA THR A 827 5.26 -3.40 -14.21
C THR A 827 6.25 -2.31 -14.56
N ALA A 828 6.28 -1.22 -13.77
CA ALA A 828 7.07 -0.03 -14.13
C ALA A 828 8.59 -0.26 -14.09
N TYR A 829 9.08 -1.29 -13.37
CA TYR A 829 10.50 -1.46 -13.08
C TYR A 829 11.08 -2.81 -13.42
N SER A 830 10.28 -3.81 -13.76
CA SER A 830 10.82 -5.16 -13.91
C SER A 830 10.62 -5.73 -15.30
N ILE A 831 11.72 -6.21 -15.82
CA ILE A 831 11.72 -7.29 -16.79
C ILE A 831 11.64 -8.57 -15.95
N GLY A 832 10.63 -9.40 -16.17
CA GLY A 832 10.38 -10.59 -15.36
C GLY A 832 9.70 -10.27 -14.00
N PRO A 833 8.43 -9.83 -13.98
CA PRO A 833 7.71 -9.47 -12.75
C PRO A 833 7.74 -10.55 -11.67
N ALA A 834 7.65 -11.84 -12.04
CA ALA A 834 7.72 -12.93 -11.09
C ALA A 834 9.05 -12.95 -10.30
N ASN A 835 10.13 -12.52 -10.92
CA ASN A 835 11.43 -12.46 -10.25
C ASN A 835 11.43 -11.53 -9.04
N GLN A 836 10.81 -10.35 -9.14
CA GLN A 836 10.71 -9.40 -8.02
C GLN A 836 9.87 -9.91 -6.85
N TYR A 837 8.85 -10.73 -7.13
CA TYR A 837 7.92 -11.23 -6.13
C TYR A 837 8.29 -12.60 -5.60
N THR A 838 9.38 -13.21 -6.07
CA THR A 838 9.75 -14.60 -5.71
C THR A 838 9.89 -14.78 -4.20
N GLY A 839 10.47 -13.81 -3.49
CA GLY A 839 10.57 -13.82 -2.03
C GLY A 839 9.22 -13.83 -1.29
N PHE A 840 8.12 -13.46 -1.95
CA PHE A 840 6.77 -13.43 -1.37
C PHE A 840 5.97 -14.70 -1.63
N PHE A 841 6.31 -15.50 -2.62
CA PHE A 841 5.55 -16.67 -3.04
C PHE A 841 5.29 -17.70 -1.93
N PRO A 842 6.15 -17.89 -0.92
CA PRO A 842 5.81 -18.70 0.24
C PRO A 842 4.52 -18.26 0.94
N TYR A 843 4.19 -16.96 0.93
CA TYR A 843 3.17 -16.33 1.77
C TYR A 843 1.93 -15.86 1.04
N ILE A 844 1.93 -15.77 -0.30
CA ILE A 844 0.80 -15.34 -1.11
C ILE A 844 0.05 -16.51 -1.74
N ASP A 845 -1.19 -16.26 -2.15
CA ASP A 845 -2.04 -17.25 -2.80
C ASP A 845 -2.09 -17.06 -4.31
N ARG A 846 -1.96 -15.81 -4.80
CA ARG A 846 -2.10 -15.50 -6.21
C ARG A 846 -1.35 -14.23 -6.61
N LEU A 847 -0.83 -14.20 -7.84
CA LEU A 847 -0.26 -13.02 -8.49
C LEU A 847 -1.05 -12.72 -9.76
N TRP A 848 -1.54 -11.49 -9.90
CA TRP A 848 -2.27 -10.96 -11.03
C TRP A 848 -1.35 -10.08 -11.86
N PHE A 849 -1.06 -10.48 -13.10
CA PHE A 849 -0.19 -9.71 -13.98
C PHE A 849 -0.97 -8.61 -14.70
N GLY A 850 -0.70 -7.37 -14.35
CA GLY A 850 -1.40 -6.15 -14.76
C GLY A 850 -0.73 -5.35 -15.86
N GLU A 851 -0.69 -4.03 -15.67
CA GLU A 851 -0.30 -3.04 -16.67
C GLU A 851 1.08 -3.31 -17.27
N HIS A 852 1.24 -2.98 -18.57
CA HIS A 852 2.45 -3.19 -19.38
C HIS A 852 2.87 -4.66 -19.59
N PHE A 853 2.00 -5.61 -19.27
CA PHE A 853 2.26 -7.02 -19.49
C PHE A 853 1.72 -7.47 -20.86
N PHE A 854 2.61 -7.81 -21.80
CA PHE A 854 2.27 -8.03 -23.20
C PHE A 854 2.19 -9.52 -23.54
N TYR A 855 1.12 -10.20 -23.14
CA TYR A 855 0.90 -11.63 -23.29
C TYR A 855 1.16 -12.19 -24.70
N ASN A 856 0.76 -11.46 -25.75
CA ASN A 856 0.90 -11.93 -27.13
C ASN A 856 2.33 -11.84 -27.70
N LYS A 857 3.25 -11.15 -26.99
CA LYS A 857 4.65 -11.04 -27.41
C LYS A 857 5.55 -12.13 -26.81
N MET A 858 5.11 -12.74 -25.72
CA MET A 858 5.89 -13.69 -24.95
C MET A 858 6.00 -15.05 -25.65
N LYS A 859 7.17 -15.70 -25.47
CA LYS A 859 7.43 -17.09 -25.89
C LYS A 859 6.88 -18.08 -24.85
N PRO A 860 6.67 -19.38 -25.21
CA PRO A 860 6.13 -20.34 -24.25
C PRO A 860 6.96 -20.44 -22.96
N ASP A 861 8.28 -20.55 -23.10
CA ASP A 861 9.14 -20.73 -21.92
C ASP A 861 9.24 -19.45 -21.07
N GLU A 862 9.05 -18.27 -21.66
CA GLU A 862 8.89 -17.01 -20.95
C GLU A 862 7.56 -16.97 -20.18
N TRP A 863 6.45 -17.38 -20.79
CA TRP A 863 5.18 -17.59 -20.09
C TRP A 863 5.33 -18.51 -18.88
N PHE A 864 6.05 -19.64 -19.07
CA PHE A 864 6.26 -20.60 -18.02
C PHE A 864 7.05 -20.01 -16.84
N VAL A 865 8.17 -19.35 -17.09
CA VAL A 865 9.08 -18.84 -16.06
C VAL A 865 8.59 -17.52 -15.45
N THR A 866 8.18 -16.56 -16.30
CA THR A 866 7.88 -15.20 -15.85
C THR A 866 6.45 -15.03 -15.34
N PHE A 867 5.50 -15.75 -15.94
CA PHE A 867 4.08 -15.56 -15.66
C PHE A 867 3.46 -16.68 -14.81
N SER A 868 3.70 -17.96 -15.13
CA SER A 868 2.86 -19.05 -14.62
C SER A 868 2.86 -19.19 -13.08
N GLY A 869 3.94 -18.79 -12.41
CA GLY A 869 4.16 -19.04 -10.98
C GLY A 869 4.52 -20.48 -10.63
N ILE A 870 4.33 -21.42 -11.55
CA ILE A 870 4.50 -22.87 -11.31
C ILE A 870 5.90 -23.24 -10.79
N PRO A 871 7.02 -22.70 -11.35
CA PRO A 871 8.37 -22.99 -10.84
C PRO A 871 8.60 -22.55 -9.40
N PHE A 872 7.73 -21.69 -8.88
CA PHE A 872 7.85 -21.07 -7.56
C PHE A 872 6.88 -21.66 -6.52
N GLY A 873 5.97 -22.58 -6.95
CA GLY A 873 4.98 -23.22 -6.07
C GLY A 873 3.66 -22.48 -5.96
N MET A 874 3.28 -21.75 -7.01
CA MET A 874 2.04 -20.97 -7.08
C MET A 874 1.49 -21.04 -8.53
N MET A 875 0.24 -20.66 -8.73
CA MET A 875 -0.31 -20.40 -10.06
C MET A 875 -0.81 -18.94 -10.12
N SER A 876 -0.43 -18.25 -11.19
CA SER A 876 -0.78 -16.84 -11.44
C SER A 876 -2.01 -16.72 -12.33
N GLU A 877 -2.53 -15.50 -12.47
CA GLU A 877 -3.69 -15.15 -13.28
C GLU A 877 -3.43 -13.93 -14.15
N MET A 878 -4.17 -13.82 -15.24
CA MET A 878 -4.06 -12.71 -16.18
C MET A 878 -4.94 -11.53 -15.75
N LEU A 879 -4.39 -10.33 -15.82
CA LEU A 879 -5.14 -9.10 -15.54
C LEU A 879 -5.18 -8.15 -16.74
N GLN A 880 -4.02 -7.79 -17.31
CA GLN A 880 -3.93 -6.80 -18.37
C GLN A 880 -4.81 -7.16 -19.57
N ASP A 881 -5.76 -6.27 -19.90
CA ASP A 881 -6.72 -6.41 -21.03
C ASP A 881 -7.45 -7.78 -21.07
N GLY A 882 -7.59 -8.45 -19.92
CA GLY A 882 -8.13 -9.81 -19.84
C GLY A 882 -7.17 -10.91 -20.30
N GLY A 883 -5.92 -10.58 -20.62
CA GLY A 883 -4.90 -11.51 -21.06
C GLY A 883 -5.14 -12.14 -22.44
N ASN A 884 -4.53 -13.32 -22.64
CA ASN A 884 -4.81 -14.17 -23.80
C ASN A 884 -5.48 -15.47 -23.32
N ARG A 885 -6.80 -15.56 -23.49
CA ARG A 885 -7.64 -16.68 -23.03
C ARG A 885 -7.24 -18.06 -23.58
N PHE A 886 -6.61 -18.11 -24.76
CA PHE A 886 -6.17 -19.35 -25.38
C PHE A 886 -4.82 -19.83 -24.83
N LEU A 887 -3.86 -18.91 -24.78
CA LEU A 887 -2.52 -19.24 -24.31
C LEU A 887 -2.48 -19.45 -22.79
N GLY A 888 -3.31 -18.71 -22.04
CA GLY A 888 -3.44 -18.86 -20.59
C GLY A 888 -3.84 -20.27 -20.17
N MET A 889 -4.68 -20.96 -20.97
CA MET A 889 -5.13 -22.33 -20.68
C MET A 889 -3.99 -23.35 -20.65
N VAL A 890 -2.89 -23.09 -21.35
CA VAL A 890 -1.68 -23.95 -21.31
C VAL A 890 -1.05 -23.93 -19.91
N TYR A 891 -1.25 -22.85 -19.15
CA TYR A 891 -0.75 -22.68 -17.78
C TYR A 891 -1.86 -22.72 -16.73
N GLY A 892 -3.09 -23.03 -17.13
CA GLY A 892 -4.24 -23.06 -16.22
C GLY A 892 -4.72 -21.70 -15.75
N ALA A 893 -4.36 -20.63 -16.46
CA ALA A 893 -4.69 -19.26 -16.08
C ALA A 893 -5.92 -18.72 -16.83
N THR A 894 -6.77 -17.98 -16.09
CA THR A 894 -7.88 -17.17 -16.64
C THR A 894 -7.73 -15.70 -16.28
N ALA A 895 -8.74 -14.89 -16.61
CA ALA A 895 -8.89 -13.53 -16.14
C ALA A 895 -10.00 -13.45 -15.07
N ARG A 896 -10.16 -12.28 -14.45
CA ARG A 896 -11.29 -11.99 -13.56
C ARG A 896 -12.58 -11.80 -14.38
N HIS A 897 -13.70 -12.22 -13.82
CA HIS A 897 -15.01 -11.86 -14.37
C HIS A 897 -15.21 -10.34 -14.27
N SER A 898 -15.82 -9.77 -15.33
CA SER A 898 -16.10 -8.32 -15.48
C SER A 898 -14.86 -7.42 -15.57
N TYR A 899 -13.71 -7.98 -15.86
CA TYR A 899 -12.49 -7.24 -16.11
C TYR A 899 -11.86 -7.67 -17.44
N GLY A 900 -11.86 -6.79 -18.41
CA GLY A 900 -11.40 -7.07 -19.77
C GLY A 900 -12.56 -7.37 -20.76
N PRO A 901 -12.23 -7.59 -22.03
CA PRO A 901 -13.23 -7.68 -23.12
C PRO A 901 -13.97 -9.03 -23.17
N TYR A 902 -13.53 -10.04 -22.43
CA TYR A 902 -14.09 -11.40 -22.49
C TYR A 902 -14.43 -11.91 -21.10
N SER A 903 -15.57 -12.59 -20.95
CA SER A 903 -15.91 -13.32 -19.74
C SER A 903 -15.13 -14.65 -19.66
N PRO A 904 -14.50 -14.98 -18.53
CA PRO A 904 -13.91 -16.30 -18.30
C PRO A 904 -14.96 -17.41 -18.05
N ALA A 905 -16.21 -17.06 -17.80
CA ALA A 905 -17.27 -17.98 -17.39
C ALA A 905 -17.48 -19.19 -18.35
N PRO A 906 -17.41 -19.05 -19.67
CA PRO A 906 -17.54 -20.21 -20.56
C PRO A 906 -16.44 -21.27 -20.33
N VAL A 907 -15.21 -20.84 -20.03
CA VAL A 907 -14.09 -21.73 -19.70
C VAL A 907 -14.30 -22.34 -18.30
N TRP A 908 -14.74 -21.55 -17.32
CA TRP A 908 -15.07 -22.05 -15.97
C TRP A 908 -16.17 -23.13 -15.99
N ASN A 909 -17.18 -22.97 -16.87
CA ASN A 909 -18.22 -23.96 -17.06
C ASN A 909 -17.69 -25.27 -17.66
N LEU A 910 -16.74 -25.17 -18.61
CA LEU A 910 -16.06 -26.38 -19.13
C LEU A 910 -15.23 -27.05 -18.03
N TRP A 911 -14.47 -26.29 -17.25
CA TRP A 911 -13.68 -26.80 -16.11
C TRP A 911 -14.58 -27.54 -15.11
N LYS A 912 -15.71 -26.93 -14.73
CA LYS A 912 -16.66 -27.54 -13.80
C LYS A 912 -17.25 -28.83 -14.36
N SER A 913 -17.63 -28.87 -15.64
CA SER A 913 -18.19 -30.07 -16.27
C SER A 913 -17.15 -31.18 -16.45
N PHE A 914 -15.89 -30.81 -16.63
CA PHE A 914 -14.76 -31.74 -16.68
C PHE A 914 -14.34 -32.19 -15.29
N GLY A 915 -14.50 -31.36 -14.26
CA GLY A 915 -13.98 -31.54 -12.87
C GLY A 915 -12.48 -31.34 -12.82
N ILE A 916 -12.01 -30.21 -13.33
CA ILE A 916 -10.57 -29.92 -13.50
C ILE A 916 -9.84 -29.80 -12.16
N GLU A 917 -10.54 -29.43 -11.10
CA GLU A 917 -9.97 -29.32 -9.74
C GLU A 917 -9.35 -30.64 -9.23
N ASP A 918 -9.87 -31.78 -9.68
CA ASP A 918 -9.39 -33.11 -9.29
C ASP A 918 -8.46 -33.73 -10.35
N ALA A 919 -8.08 -32.98 -11.38
CA ALA A 919 -7.22 -33.48 -12.43
C ALA A 919 -5.73 -33.24 -12.12
N GLN A 920 -4.90 -34.17 -12.49
CA GLN A 920 -3.45 -33.98 -12.48
C GLN A 920 -3.04 -33.11 -13.67
N MET A 921 -2.45 -31.95 -13.40
CA MET A 921 -1.90 -31.08 -14.43
C MET A 921 -0.48 -31.53 -14.80
N ILE A 922 -0.22 -31.78 -16.09
CA ILE A 922 1.08 -32.14 -16.63
C ILE A 922 1.37 -31.26 -17.85
N GLY A 923 2.24 -30.27 -17.68
CA GLY A 923 2.55 -29.31 -18.73
C GLY A 923 3.66 -29.78 -19.67
N TYR A 924 3.77 -29.12 -20.82
CA TYR A 924 4.81 -29.39 -21.85
C TYR A 924 6.25 -29.23 -21.29
N TRP A 925 6.42 -28.51 -20.18
CA TRP A 925 7.72 -28.31 -19.50
C TRP A 925 8.21 -29.55 -18.76
N GLU A 926 7.32 -30.51 -18.53
CA GLU A 926 7.67 -31.79 -17.94
C GLU A 926 8.17 -32.75 -19.05
N GLU A 927 9.33 -33.38 -18.84
CA GLU A 927 9.93 -34.30 -19.81
C GLU A 927 9.01 -35.50 -20.15
N ASP A 928 8.19 -35.84 -19.19
CA ASP A 928 7.29 -36.97 -19.26
C ASP A 928 5.85 -36.60 -19.64
N CYS A 929 5.61 -35.38 -20.16
CA CYS A 929 4.28 -34.98 -20.63
C CYS A 929 3.72 -35.99 -21.65
N PRO A 930 2.52 -36.57 -21.41
CA PRO A 930 1.99 -37.67 -22.26
C PRO A 930 1.43 -37.19 -23.62
N VAL A 931 1.40 -35.85 -23.86
CA VAL A 931 0.98 -35.27 -25.14
C VAL A 931 2.05 -34.33 -25.64
N GLN A 932 2.60 -34.63 -26.80
CA GLN A 932 3.59 -33.75 -27.46
C GLN A 932 3.04 -33.25 -28.80
N THR A 933 3.44 -32.02 -29.18
CA THR A 933 3.05 -31.45 -30.48
C THR A 933 4.17 -31.58 -31.50
N SER A 934 3.80 -31.64 -32.79
CA SER A 934 4.77 -31.73 -33.89
C SER A 934 5.42 -30.38 -34.25
N ASP A 935 5.01 -29.28 -33.63
CA ASP A 935 5.54 -27.93 -33.88
C ASP A 935 6.01 -27.29 -32.57
N LYS A 936 7.21 -26.67 -32.59
CA LYS A 936 7.82 -26.08 -31.40
C LYS A 936 7.07 -24.85 -30.85
N ASP A 937 6.30 -24.13 -31.68
CA ASP A 937 5.55 -22.94 -31.28
C ASP A 937 4.16 -23.31 -30.73
N VAL A 938 3.72 -24.56 -30.90
CA VAL A 938 2.46 -25.04 -30.35
C VAL A 938 2.74 -25.91 -29.13
N LYS A 939 2.14 -25.59 -28.00
CA LYS A 939 2.34 -26.29 -26.73
C LYS A 939 1.05 -26.93 -26.24
N ALA A 940 1.20 -28.07 -25.55
CA ALA A 940 0.09 -28.79 -24.96
C ALA A 940 0.30 -29.00 -23.46
N THR A 941 -0.74 -28.75 -22.67
CA THR A 941 -0.82 -29.14 -21.25
C THR A 941 -1.97 -30.11 -21.06
N VAL A 942 -1.75 -31.16 -20.29
CA VAL A 942 -2.69 -32.26 -20.04
C VAL A 942 -3.25 -32.12 -18.61
N TYR A 943 -4.58 -32.22 -18.53
CA TYR A 943 -5.30 -32.38 -17.26
C TYR A 943 -5.88 -33.79 -17.25
N LEU A 944 -5.23 -34.68 -16.50
CA LEU A 944 -5.47 -36.11 -16.50
C LEU A 944 -6.43 -36.51 -15.38
N LYS A 945 -7.50 -37.20 -15.73
CA LYS A 945 -8.38 -37.94 -14.82
C LYS A 945 -8.38 -39.44 -15.20
N LYS A 946 -8.94 -40.24 -14.34
CA LYS A 946 -8.91 -41.71 -14.51
C LYS A 946 -9.48 -42.24 -15.85
N ASP A 947 -10.53 -41.57 -16.33
CA ASP A 947 -11.34 -42.03 -17.47
C ASP A 947 -11.43 -41.01 -18.63
N LYS A 948 -10.88 -39.81 -18.44
CA LYS A 948 -10.90 -38.74 -19.44
C LYS A 948 -9.74 -37.78 -19.27
N VAL A 949 -9.38 -37.14 -20.35
CA VAL A 949 -8.27 -36.17 -20.42
C VAL A 949 -8.75 -34.87 -21.05
N LEU A 950 -8.37 -33.73 -20.48
CA LEU A 950 -8.49 -32.43 -21.15
C LEU A 950 -7.08 -32.00 -21.58
N VAL A 951 -6.92 -31.66 -22.86
CA VAL A 951 -5.70 -31.12 -23.44
C VAL A 951 -5.93 -29.63 -23.78
N ALA A 952 -5.18 -28.74 -23.15
CA ALA A 952 -5.11 -27.34 -23.53
C ALA A 952 -3.97 -27.15 -24.54
N LEU A 953 -4.32 -26.74 -25.76
CA LEU A 953 -3.39 -26.55 -26.87
C LEU A 953 -3.29 -25.06 -27.19
N GLY A 954 -2.09 -24.50 -27.28
CA GLY A 954 -1.87 -23.09 -27.59
C GLY A 954 -0.78 -22.87 -28.64
N ASN A 955 -1.06 -22.00 -29.63
CA ASN A 955 -0.09 -21.58 -30.64
C ASN A 955 0.52 -20.21 -30.28
N PHE A 956 1.76 -20.23 -29.82
CA PHE A 956 2.54 -19.03 -29.47
C PHE A 956 3.17 -18.33 -30.68
N GLY A 957 3.07 -18.95 -31.89
CA GLY A 957 3.56 -18.39 -33.13
C GLY A 957 2.68 -17.24 -33.67
N ASN A 958 3.18 -16.54 -34.69
CA ASN A 958 2.49 -15.43 -35.35
C ASN A 958 1.75 -15.85 -36.64
N ILE A 959 1.76 -17.14 -36.97
CA ILE A 959 1.04 -17.72 -38.13
C ILE A 959 0.27 -18.94 -37.68
N GLU A 960 -0.78 -19.28 -38.45
CA GLU A 960 -1.48 -20.54 -38.25
C GLU A 960 -0.55 -21.75 -38.43
N LYS A 961 -0.72 -22.76 -37.61
CA LYS A 961 0.02 -24.02 -37.64
C LYS A 961 -0.95 -25.20 -37.80
N THR A 962 -0.51 -26.20 -38.51
CA THR A 962 -1.21 -27.48 -38.53
C THR A 962 -0.34 -28.53 -37.84
N VAL A 963 -0.83 -29.03 -36.71
CA VAL A 963 -0.01 -29.89 -35.84
C VAL A 963 -0.62 -31.27 -35.69
N LYS A 964 0.23 -32.27 -35.50
CA LYS A 964 -0.14 -33.63 -35.04
C LYS A 964 0.17 -33.72 -33.54
N LEU A 965 -0.71 -34.35 -32.81
CA LEU A 965 -0.52 -34.69 -31.40
C LEU A 965 -0.02 -36.14 -31.30
N ASN A 966 1.13 -36.31 -30.62
CA ASN A 966 1.72 -37.61 -30.30
C ASN A 966 1.33 -37.93 -28.86
N PHE A 967 0.54 -38.99 -28.69
CA PHE A 967 0.01 -39.45 -27.41
C PHE A 967 0.78 -40.66 -26.87
N ASN A 968 1.14 -40.58 -25.60
CA ASN A 968 1.51 -41.76 -24.82
C ASN A 968 0.23 -42.34 -24.20
N TRP A 969 -0.45 -43.22 -24.94
CA TRP A 969 -1.75 -43.76 -24.58
C TRP A 969 -1.71 -44.58 -23.28
N GLU A 970 -0.62 -45.30 -23.04
CA GLU A 970 -0.41 -46.06 -21.80
C GLU A 970 -0.44 -45.13 -20.59
N LYS A 971 0.31 -44.03 -20.66
CA LYS A 971 0.36 -43.02 -19.60
C LYS A 971 -0.96 -42.29 -19.38
N LEU A 972 -1.75 -42.11 -20.44
CA LEU A 972 -3.10 -41.56 -20.39
C LEU A 972 -4.13 -42.55 -19.85
N GLY A 973 -3.81 -43.82 -19.74
CA GLY A 973 -4.75 -44.88 -19.34
C GLY A 973 -5.86 -45.16 -20.37
N LEU A 974 -5.63 -44.81 -21.65
CA LEU A 974 -6.61 -44.89 -22.73
C LEU A 974 -6.11 -45.73 -23.88
N GLN A 975 -7.04 -46.21 -24.71
CA GLN A 975 -6.72 -47.01 -25.92
C GLN A 975 -7.08 -46.18 -27.16
N GLN A 976 -6.10 -46.00 -28.07
CA GLN A 976 -6.21 -45.12 -29.23
C GLN A 976 -7.43 -45.34 -30.11
N ASP A 977 -7.78 -46.63 -30.39
CA ASP A 977 -8.88 -47.07 -31.22
C ASP A 977 -10.26 -46.91 -30.56
N LYS A 978 -10.27 -46.79 -29.22
CA LYS A 978 -11.49 -46.68 -28.40
C LYS A 978 -11.82 -45.27 -27.91
N VAL A 979 -11.08 -44.25 -28.32
CA VAL A 979 -11.28 -42.88 -27.86
C VAL A 979 -11.82 -41.97 -28.96
N MET A 980 -12.50 -40.95 -28.51
CA MET A 980 -12.90 -39.77 -29.28
C MET A 980 -12.14 -38.56 -28.79
N ILE A 981 -11.68 -37.70 -29.71
CA ILE A 981 -11.08 -36.39 -29.39
C ILE A 981 -12.10 -35.35 -29.79
N LYS A 982 -12.67 -34.68 -28.82
CA LYS A 982 -13.73 -33.64 -29.01
C LYS A 982 -13.27 -32.29 -28.48
N ALA A 983 -13.33 -31.27 -29.32
CA ALA A 983 -13.39 -29.89 -28.88
C ALA A 983 -14.87 -29.56 -28.61
N PRO A 984 -15.31 -29.41 -27.36
CA PRO A 984 -16.70 -29.00 -27.07
C PRO A 984 -16.94 -27.53 -27.44
N VAL A 985 -18.20 -27.11 -27.60
CA VAL A 985 -18.56 -25.70 -27.73
C VAL A 985 -18.15 -24.95 -26.46
N VAL A 986 -17.34 -23.90 -26.57
CA VAL A 986 -17.05 -22.93 -25.54
C VAL A 986 -17.29 -21.55 -26.15
N LYS A 987 -18.27 -20.84 -25.62
CA LYS A 987 -18.69 -19.52 -26.14
C LYS A 987 -17.49 -18.58 -26.22
N ASP A 988 -17.35 -17.88 -27.34
CA ASP A 988 -16.26 -16.93 -27.60
C ASP A 988 -14.83 -17.54 -27.56
N PHE A 989 -14.71 -18.86 -27.47
CA PHE A 989 -13.44 -19.56 -27.46
C PHE A 989 -13.32 -20.55 -28.64
N GLN A 990 -14.23 -21.51 -28.77
CA GLN A 990 -14.19 -22.53 -29.83
C GLN A 990 -15.56 -23.12 -30.15
N ASN A 991 -15.72 -23.56 -31.41
CA ASN A 991 -16.87 -24.32 -31.87
C ASN A 991 -16.67 -25.82 -31.66
N GLU A 992 -17.76 -26.60 -31.64
CA GLU A 992 -17.68 -28.04 -31.58
C GLU A 992 -16.93 -28.61 -32.78
N THR A 993 -15.95 -29.43 -32.52
CA THR A 993 -15.17 -30.11 -33.55
C THR A 993 -14.73 -31.49 -33.03
N ILE A 994 -14.81 -32.50 -33.89
CA ILE A 994 -14.32 -33.89 -33.58
C ILE A 994 -13.09 -34.17 -34.42
N PHE A 995 -12.04 -34.60 -33.79
CA PHE A 995 -10.78 -35.00 -34.40
C PHE A 995 -10.57 -36.50 -34.20
N GLN A 996 -9.91 -37.17 -35.16
CA GLN A 996 -9.47 -38.57 -35.00
C GLN A 996 -8.03 -38.61 -34.44
N PRO A 997 -7.67 -39.63 -33.66
CA PRO A 997 -6.29 -39.85 -33.29
C PRO A 997 -5.35 -39.86 -34.50
N GLY A 998 -4.26 -39.09 -34.46
CA GLY A 998 -3.35 -38.92 -35.59
C GLY A 998 -3.75 -37.93 -36.68
N GLN A 999 -4.96 -37.37 -36.60
CA GLN A 999 -5.39 -36.30 -37.51
C GLN A 999 -4.61 -35.00 -37.21
N SER A 1000 -4.31 -34.23 -38.25
CA SER A 1000 -3.71 -32.93 -38.13
C SER A 1000 -4.76 -31.89 -37.66
N ILE A 1001 -4.40 -31.07 -36.69
CA ILE A 1001 -5.24 -30.06 -36.04
C ILE A 1001 -4.74 -28.68 -36.43
N PRO A 1002 -5.58 -27.84 -37.05
CA PRO A 1002 -5.24 -26.45 -37.33
C PRO A 1002 -5.33 -25.62 -36.04
N VAL A 1003 -4.33 -24.79 -35.78
CA VAL A 1003 -4.27 -23.89 -34.60
C VAL A 1003 -3.87 -22.51 -35.08
N LYS A 1004 -4.80 -21.59 -35.07
CA LYS A 1004 -4.56 -20.20 -35.50
C LYS A 1004 -3.48 -19.53 -34.64
N ALA A 1005 -2.88 -18.47 -35.21
CA ALA A 1005 -1.88 -17.68 -34.51
C ALA A 1005 -2.45 -17.08 -33.21
N LYS A 1006 -1.77 -17.25 -32.08
CA LYS A 1006 -2.17 -16.77 -30.75
C LYS A 1006 -3.51 -17.29 -30.24
N GLU A 1007 -4.05 -18.36 -30.88
CA GLU A 1007 -5.25 -19.09 -30.46
C GLU A 1007 -4.88 -20.51 -30.00
N GLY A 1008 -5.88 -21.31 -29.63
CA GLY A 1008 -5.71 -22.66 -29.14
C GLY A 1008 -7.00 -23.47 -29.13
N TRP A 1009 -6.93 -24.67 -28.57
CA TRP A 1009 -8.03 -25.59 -28.39
C TRP A 1009 -8.07 -26.15 -26.97
N LEU A 1010 -9.27 -26.42 -26.48
CA LEU A 1010 -9.54 -27.26 -25.33
C LEU A 1010 -10.16 -28.58 -25.84
N LEU A 1011 -9.38 -29.66 -25.79
CA LEU A 1011 -9.75 -30.96 -26.37
C LEU A 1011 -10.05 -31.95 -25.25
N ILE A 1012 -11.25 -32.53 -25.23
CA ILE A 1012 -11.60 -33.63 -24.34
C ILE A 1012 -11.35 -34.96 -25.07
N ILE A 1013 -10.62 -35.84 -24.44
CA ILE A 1013 -10.35 -37.20 -24.89
C ILE A 1013 -11.03 -38.14 -23.91
N GLU A 1014 -11.97 -38.93 -24.43
CA GLU A 1014 -12.75 -39.88 -23.64
C GLU A 1014 -13.08 -41.15 -24.44
N PRO A 1015 -13.44 -42.24 -23.80
CA PRO A 1015 -13.87 -43.47 -24.51
C PRO A 1015 -15.08 -43.18 -25.42
N LYS A 1016 -15.07 -43.80 -26.61
CA LYS A 1016 -16.26 -43.78 -27.46
C LYS A 1016 -17.41 -44.49 -26.75
N LYS A 1017 -18.55 -43.82 -26.67
CA LYS A 1017 -19.76 -44.42 -26.09
C LYS A 1017 -20.31 -45.51 -26.97
#